data_44b2f65fa43d9a91da235907f7c002dd
#
_entry.id   44b2f65fa43d9a91da235907f7c002dd
#
_cell.length_a   1.000
_cell.length_b   1.000
_cell.length_c   1.000
_cell.angle_alpha   90.00
_cell.angle_beta   90.00
_cell.angle_gamma   90.00
#
_symmetry.space_group_name_H-M   'P 1'
#
loop_
_entity.id
_entity.type
_entity.pdbx_description
1 polymer ?
#
loop_
_entity_poly.entity_id
_entity_poly.type
_entity_poly.pdbx_seq_one_letter_code
_entity_poly.pdbx_strand_id
1 'polypeptide(L)'
;MELQSIRGNAEALAGASGGSVRSVVLTIPPFYTVEEKRAVRLAAELAGLKVLSLISDGLAVGLNYAMSRQFPNLNEGGKPEHHMVFDMGAGSTKASVLQFQSRTVKEVGKFNKTIQEVQVLGSGWDKTLGGDALNYLIVDDMVAQFVASDKAKKASVTADKVMAHGRAMAKLIKEAERLRHILSANQNSHASFEGLYDDVDFKYKISRADFETMAAAHAERVGVAIQGALEAANLQMADLDTVILHGGASRTPFVQKELEKLLGGSDKIRTNVNSDEAAVFGAGFRAADISPSFRVKEIRVIEAAGYPVGVQWKAESGKERHQGLWTAVSALGAAPKEVTFTNHEDFSVTFYQKAPPAGSDVGAEAVEAQTKVLTTTNLTASVTELIEKHKCEKADVKFKISARLHRDDGEVDVIKAFVECETEEPEKETLMDGVKNLFGFGKKDEQQQPLVDKTDTDEDAEGTSSPSSEASPAEDKTSDSPASAPSAANPTPEEAEAPDAKASTTKTKQLVVIPVTFTLERADKLSLPAEALQAVKERIKAFEASDKARRLREETLNQLEGYTYKARDLLDGEAFVAASKQAERDAIDAAARDASDWIYGDGAEAPRDELKARLKALQDLVAPVTRRVDEATKRPDAVKGLQEALDKTKEFVDNIKDQIAKREAYVASATAASDSTDTAADAPAAEEFVDLEDEDAGRKTDKTGAAASMEDAMRERGPVPPLYTLEDLRESEELYGKLTAWLAEKTTEQAALGPTDDPALTVQEIEARRAQLDKVGVDLAMKSVRNFEKKTKAGKKQGKKKATTGSGGKGPGAGPKPFTFDFGEDGKMPTQEQLEEMIRGFTAEEAQEEEPTAKGKTEETEETEKTTEKTEETEQKEGRTHEEL
;
A
#
# COMPACT_ATOMS: atom_id res chain seq x y z
N MET A 1 -10.96 -2.13 16.36
CA MET A 1 -9.65 -2.58 16.92
C MET A 1 -8.97 -3.56 15.97
N GLU A 2 -9.61 -4.68 15.57
CA GLU A 2 -9.03 -5.67 14.65
C GLU A 2 -8.63 -5.06 13.29
N LEU A 3 -9.54 -4.32 12.63
CA LEU A 3 -9.23 -3.61 11.39
C LEU A 3 -8.12 -2.55 11.55
N GLN A 4 -8.01 -1.92 12.72
CA GLN A 4 -6.90 -0.99 13.01
C GLN A 4 -5.57 -1.73 13.17
N SER A 5 -5.59 -2.92 13.79
CA SER A 5 -4.40 -3.77 13.89
C SER A 5 -3.92 -4.24 12.52
N ILE A 6 -4.84 -4.72 11.66
CA ILE A 6 -4.54 -5.11 10.28
C ILE A 6 -3.96 -3.92 9.50
N ARG A 7 -4.57 -2.74 9.62
CA ARG A 7 -4.07 -1.52 9.01
C ARG A 7 -2.66 -1.18 9.48
N GLY A 8 -2.41 -1.22 10.80
CA GLY A 8 -1.10 -0.95 11.39
C GLY A 8 -0.03 -1.93 10.91
N ASN A 9 -0.36 -3.21 10.80
CA ASN A 9 0.55 -4.22 10.26
C ASN A 9 0.86 -3.98 8.77
N ALA A 10 -0.14 -3.62 7.97
CA ALA A 10 0.06 -3.28 6.56
C ALA A 10 0.94 -2.03 6.38
N GLU A 11 0.72 -0.99 7.20
CA GLU A 11 1.55 0.24 7.19
C GLU A 11 2.99 -0.06 7.64
N ALA A 12 3.18 -0.92 8.63
CA ALA A 12 4.51 -1.35 9.09
C ALA A 12 5.28 -2.13 8.02
N LEU A 13 4.60 -3.04 7.30
CA LEU A 13 5.19 -3.78 6.17
C LEU A 13 5.53 -2.89 4.99
N ALA A 14 4.73 -1.86 4.72
CA ALA A 14 5.00 -0.90 3.65
C ALA A 14 6.20 0.02 3.94
N GLY A 15 6.65 0.09 5.19
CA GLY A 15 7.78 0.92 5.63
C GLY A 15 7.51 2.42 5.57
N ALA A 16 8.53 3.23 5.86
CA ALA A 16 8.42 4.69 5.95
C ALA A 16 7.99 5.36 4.62
N SER A 17 8.26 4.74 3.48
CA SER A 17 7.89 5.24 2.15
C SER A 17 6.49 4.84 1.70
N GLY A 18 5.83 3.87 2.37
CA GLY A 18 4.56 3.29 1.95
C GLY A 18 3.31 4.15 2.21
N GLY A 19 3.46 5.21 3.02
CA GLY A 19 2.33 6.07 3.37
C GLY A 19 1.26 5.38 4.22
N SER A 20 0.12 6.07 4.43
CA SER A 20 -0.99 5.56 5.24
C SER A 20 -2.00 4.79 4.41
N VAL A 21 -2.39 3.59 4.87
CA VAL A 21 -3.45 2.78 4.27
C VAL A 21 -4.81 3.40 4.60
N ARG A 22 -5.52 3.87 3.57
CA ARG A 22 -6.79 4.59 3.73
C ARG A 22 -7.98 3.90 3.07
N SER A 23 -7.76 3.14 2.01
CA SER A 23 -8.82 2.55 1.18
C SER A 23 -8.68 1.04 1.14
N VAL A 24 -9.81 0.34 1.26
CA VAL A 24 -9.83 -1.13 1.29
C VAL A 24 -10.99 -1.69 0.47
N VAL A 25 -10.81 -2.89 -0.03
CA VAL A 25 -11.87 -3.80 -0.44
C VAL A 25 -11.94 -4.90 0.62
N LEU A 26 -13.12 -5.18 1.14
CA LEU A 26 -13.32 -6.20 2.16
C LEU A 26 -14.09 -7.38 1.58
N THR A 27 -13.62 -8.60 1.85
CA THR A 27 -14.39 -9.81 1.60
C THR A 27 -15.40 -10.02 2.74
N ILE A 28 -16.56 -10.52 2.38
CA ILE A 28 -17.65 -10.79 3.31
C ILE A 28 -18.29 -12.13 3.00
N PRO A 29 -18.83 -12.85 3.99
CA PRO A 29 -19.63 -14.04 3.71
C PRO A 29 -20.89 -13.70 2.90
N PRO A 30 -21.33 -14.58 1.97
CA PRO A 30 -22.52 -14.35 1.16
C PRO A 30 -23.82 -14.25 1.97
N PHE A 31 -23.82 -14.76 3.18
CA PHE A 31 -24.97 -14.72 4.10
C PHE A 31 -25.06 -13.46 4.95
N TYR A 32 -24.24 -12.43 4.70
CA TYR A 32 -24.39 -11.16 5.40
C TYR A 32 -25.61 -10.41 4.89
N THR A 33 -26.45 -10.00 5.83
CA THR A 33 -27.61 -9.11 5.60
C THR A 33 -27.13 -7.70 5.28
N VAL A 34 -28.04 -6.85 4.80
CA VAL A 34 -27.75 -5.41 4.58
C VAL A 34 -27.27 -4.74 5.87
N GLU A 35 -27.85 -5.09 7.01
CA GLU A 35 -27.46 -4.54 8.31
C GLU A 35 -26.05 -4.97 8.73
N GLU A 36 -25.68 -6.24 8.55
CA GLU A 36 -24.34 -6.76 8.82
C GLU A 36 -23.30 -6.10 7.91
N LYS A 37 -23.62 -5.90 6.62
CA LYS A 37 -22.75 -5.16 5.68
C LYS A 37 -22.53 -3.71 6.11
N ARG A 38 -23.57 -3.05 6.61
CA ARG A 38 -23.47 -1.68 7.18
C ARG A 38 -22.61 -1.66 8.44
N ALA A 39 -22.75 -2.66 9.32
CA ALA A 39 -21.93 -2.79 10.51
C ALA A 39 -20.44 -2.91 10.18
N VAL A 40 -20.10 -3.71 9.16
CA VAL A 40 -18.73 -3.85 8.66
C VAL A 40 -18.19 -2.51 8.09
N ARG A 41 -19.01 -1.79 7.31
CA ARG A 41 -18.63 -0.45 6.80
C ARG A 41 -18.38 0.53 7.95
N LEU A 42 -19.27 0.55 8.95
CA LEU A 42 -19.10 1.40 10.11
C LEU A 42 -17.83 1.04 10.91
N ALA A 43 -17.55 -0.27 11.09
CA ALA A 43 -16.34 -0.72 11.76
C ALA A 43 -15.07 -0.28 11.01
N ALA A 44 -15.07 -0.35 9.67
CA ALA A 44 -13.98 0.12 8.84
C ALA A 44 -13.80 1.65 8.94
N GLU A 45 -14.90 2.41 8.93
CA GLU A 45 -14.86 3.87 9.10
C GLU A 45 -14.30 4.26 10.47
N LEU A 46 -14.71 3.57 11.54
CA LEU A 46 -14.17 3.74 12.89
C LEU A 46 -12.66 3.42 12.97
N ALA A 47 -12.19 2.50 12.13
CA ALA A 47 -10.76 2.18 11.98
C ALA A 47 -10.00 3.19 11.08
N GLY A 48 -10.68 4.21 10.54
CA GLY A 48 -10.10 5.20 9.62
C GLY A 48 -9.88 4.65 8.21
N LEU A 49 -10.63 3.62 7.80
CA LEU A 49 -10.58 2.99 6.50
C LEU A 49 -11.81 3.35 5.66
N LYS A 50 -11.61 3.71 4.40
CA LYS A 50 -12.67 3.90 3.42
C LYS A 50 -12.89 2.60 2.65
N VAL A 51 -14.08 2.01 2.78
CA VAL A 51 -14.46 0.83 2.00
C VAL A 51 -14.80 1.23 0.58
N LEU A 52 -14.02 0.77 -0.39
CA LEU A 52 -14.24 1.00 -1.82
C LEU A 52 -15.29 0.04 -2.38
N SER A 53 -15.27 -1.22 -1.96
CA SER A 53 -16.24 -2.24 -2.34
C SER A 53 -16.30 -3.34 -1.27
N LEU A 54 -17.47 -3.95 -1.12
CA LEU A 54 -17.66 -5.22 -0.45
C LEU A 54 -17.80 -6.29 -1.54
N ILE A 55 -17.16 -7.44 -1.38
CA ILE A 55 -17.21 -8.57 -2.31
C ILE A 55 -17.41 -9.85 -1.51
N SER A 56 -18.25 -10.78 -1.98
CA SER A 56 -18.40 -12.07 -1.30
C SER A 56 -17.14 -12.93 -1.44
N ASP A 57 -16.85 -13.75 -0.41
CA ASP A 57 -15.68 -14.62 -0.35
C ASP A 57 -15.56 -15.49 -1.61
N GLY A 58 -16.65 -16.16 -2.00
CA GLY A 58 -16.68 -17.03 -3.17
C GLY A 58 -16.41 -16.27 -4.47
N LEU A 59 -16.96 -15.04 -4.62
CA LEU A 59 -16.74 -14.21 -5.79
C LEU A 59 -15.31 -13.68 -5.83
N ALA A 60 -14.71 -13.35 -4.69
CA ALA A 60 -13.31 -12.94 -4.62
C ALA A 60 -12.37 -14.08 -5.05
N VAL A 61 -12.59 -15.31 -4.59
CA VAL A 61 -11.86 -16.51 -5.04
C VAL A 61 -12.06 -16.74 -6.54
N GLY A 62 -13.29 -16.61 -7.04
CA GLY A 62 -13.61 -16.71 -8.46
C GLY A 62 -12.92 -15.63 -9.31
N LEU A 63 -12.83 -14.42 -8.80
CA LEU A 63 -12.12 -13.33 -9.46
C LEU A 63 -10.63 -13.62 -9.56
N ASN A 64 -10.01 -14.12 -8.48
CA ASN A 64 -8.61 -14.57 -8.51
C ASN A 64 -8.42 -15.68 -9.57
N TYR A 65 -9.35 -16.63 -9.65
CA TYR A 65 -9.32 -17.69 -10.66
C TYR A 65 -9.41 -17.16 -12.08
N ALA A 66 -10.17 -16.08 -12.32
CA ALA A 66 -10.38 -15.46 -13.61
C ALA A 66 -9.21 -14.59 -14.10
N MET A 67 -8.34 -14.12 -13.20
CA MET A 67 -7.24 -13.20 -13.55
C MET A 67 -6.33 -13.75 -14.65
N SER A 68 -5.96 -15.03 -14.57
CA SER A 68 -5.05 -15.70 -15.48
C SER A 68 -5.73 -16.48 -16.61
N ARG A 69 -7.07 -16.43 -16.72
CA ARG A 69 -7.87 -17.24 -17.65
C ARG A 69 -8.64 -16.39 -18.63
N GLN A 70 -9.09 -17.02 -19.70
CA GLN A 70 -10.04 -16.48 -20.65
C GLN A 70 -11.23 -17.45 -20.75
N PHE A 71 -12.43 -16.90 -20.83
CA PHE A 71 -13.65 -17.68 -20.86
C PHE A 71 -14.36 -17.53 -22.20
N PRO A 72 -15.24 -18.47 -22.56
CA PRO A 72 -15.95 -18.50 -23.82
C PRO A 72 -16.72 -17.19 -24.09
N ASN A 73 -16.70 -16.73 -25.36
CA ASN A 73 -17.38 -15.53 -25.77
C ASN A 73 -18.82 -15.84 -26.22
N LEU A 74 -19.79 -15.30 -25.50
CA LEU A 74 -21.21 -15.50 -25.82
C LEU A 74 -21.60 -14.95 -27.20
N ASN A 75 -20.98 -13.87 -27.65
CA ASN A 75 -21.26 -13.28 -28.98
C ASN A 75 -20.73 -14.16 -30.13
N GLU A 76 -19.84 -15.10 -29.87
CA GLU A 76 -19.28 -16.06 -30.81
C GLU A 76 -19.91 -17.46 -30.67
N GLY A 77 -21.00 -17.56 -29.89
CA GLY A 77 -21.71 -18.84 -29.67
C GLY A 77 -21.08 -19.72 -28.58
N GLY A 78 -20.13 -19.20 -27.81
CA GLY A 78 -19.58 -19.88 -26.65
C GLY A 78 -20.63 -20.06 -25.55
N LYS A 79 -20.52 -21.17 -24.78
CA LYS A 79 -21.36 -21.41 -23.61
C LYS A 79 -20.65 -20.93 -22.37
N PRO A 80 -21.35 -20.32 -21.39
CA PRO A 80 -20.75 -19.95 -20.12
C PRO A 80 -20.27 -21.20 -19.37
N GLU A 81 -19.18 -21.04 -18.61
CA GLU A 81 -18.67 -22.07 -17.71
C GLU A 81 -19.23 -21.84 -16.30
N HIS A 82 -19.60 -22.93 -15.61
CA HIS A 82 -20.12 -22.91 -14.25
C HIS A 82 -19.11 -23.54 -13.28
N HIS A 83 -18.58 -22.74 -12.38
CA HIS A 83 -17.65 -23.19 -11.37
C HIS A 83 -18.25 -22.97 -9.98
N MET A 84 -18.00 -23.88 -9.07
CA MET A 84 -18.36 -23.73 -7.67
C MET A 84 -17.12 -23.43 -6.85
N VAL A 85 -17.18 -22.42 -5.98
CA VAL A 85 -16.21 -22.22 -4.91
C VAL A 85 -16.81 -22.85 -3.65
N PHE A 86 -16.17 -23.91 -3.14
CA PHE A 86 -16.47 -24.49 -1.84
C PHE A 86 -15.46 -23.98 -0.83
N ASP A 87 -15.94 -23.20 0.12
CA ASP A 87 -15.13 -22.54 1.14
C ASP A 87 -15.51 -23.04 2.53
N MET A 88 -14.61 -23.81 3.15
CA MET A 88 -14.72 -24.23 4.53
C MET A 88 -13.62 -23.59 5.36
N GLY A 89 -13.95 -22.50 6.03
CA GLY A 89 -13.06 -21.76 6.92
C GLY A 89 -13.15 -22.25 8.36
N ALA A 90 -12.77 -21.41 9.31
CA ALA A 90 -12.82 -21.70 10.73
C ALA A 90 -14.27 -21.75 11.25
N GLY A 91 -15.08 -20.73 10.97
CA GLY A 91 -16.41 -20.57 11.57
C GLY A 91 -17.59 -21.04 10.73
N SER A 92 -17.42 -21.25 9.42
CA SER A 92 -18.54 -21.57 8.52
C SER A 92 -18.10 -22.32 7.28
N THR A 93 -19.07 -23.00 6.65
CA THR A 93 -18.94 -23.61 5.32
C THR A 93 -19.85 -22.88 4.34
N LYS A 94 -19.31 -22.50 3.18
CA LYS A 94 -20.01 -21.76 2.14
C LYS A 94 -19.76 -22.42 0.79
N ALA A 95 -20.75 -22.37 -0.08
CA ALA A 95 -20.60 -22.72 -1.49
C ALA A 95 -21.19 -21.59 -2.34
N SER A 96 -20.48 -21.18 -3.38
CA SER A 96 -20.96 -20.18 -4.34
C SER A 96 -20.80 -20.71 -5.75
N VAL A 97 -21.91 -20.77 -6.50
CA VAL A 97 -21.90 -21.09 -7.92
C VAL A 97 -21.68 -19.83 -8.72
N LEU A 98 -20.63 -19.83 -9.51
CA LEU A 98 -20.19 -18.70 -10.33
C LEU A 98 -20.28 -19.04 -11.81
N GLN A 99 -20.82 -18.12 -12.58
CA GLN A 99 -20.80 -18.16 -14.03
C GLN A 99 -19.65 -17.33 -14.57
N PHE A 100 -18.86 -17.93 -15.44
CA PHE A 100 -17.75 -17.29 -16.12
C PHE A 100 -18.01 -17.24 -17.63
N GLN A 101 -17.88 -16.07 -18.18
CA GLN A 101 -18.11 -15.84 -19.61
C GLN A 101 -17.31 -14.63 -20.09
N SER A 102 -17.26 -14.45 -21.40
CA SER A 102 -16.85 -13.18 -21.98
C SER A 102 -17.89 -12.65 -22.94
N ARG A 103 -17.91 -11.35 -23.12
CA ARG A 103 -18.86 -10.68 -24.00
C ARG A 103 -18.18 -9.56 -24.75
N THR A 104 -18.40 -9.51 -26.04
CA THR A 104 -17.95 -8.40 -26.88
C THR A 104 -18.96 -7.26 -26.79
N VAL A 105 -18.52 -6.16 -26.20
CA VAL A 105 -19.33 -4.94 -26.04
C VAL A 105 -18.80 -3.83 -26.91
N LYS A 106 -19.69 -2.97 -27.38
CA LYS A 106 -19.34 -1.76 -28.12
C LYS A 106 -19.20 -0.63 -27.08
N GLU A 107 -17.99 -0.24 -26.81
CA GLU A 107 -17.68 0.92 -25.98
C GLU A 107 -17.76 2.21 -26.81
N VAL A 108 -17.33 3.33 -26.23
CA VAL A 108 -17.37 4.64 -26.93
C VAL A 108 -16.57 4.57 -28.22
N GLY A 109 -17.26 4.82 -29.35
CA GLY A 109 -16.66 4.82 -30.70
C GLY A 109 -16.95 3.56 -31.51
N LYS A 110 -16.07 3.24 -32.50
CA LYS A 110 -16.24 2.15 -33.47
C LYS A 110 -15.64 0.81 -33.04
N PHE A 111 -14.91 0.77 -31.90
CA PHE A 111 -14.15 -0.41 -31.47
C PHE A 111 -14.99 -1.33 -30.58
N ASN A 112 -14.96 -2.60 -30.89
CA ASN A 112 -15.49 -3.64 -30.03
C ASN A 112 -14.41 -4.09 -29.04
N LYS A 113 -14.81 -4.28 -27.78
CA LYS A 113 -13.93 -4.79 -26.71
C LYS A 113 -14.54 -6.03 -26.09
N THR A 114 -13.76 -7.09 -25.97
CA THR A 114 -14.19 -8.30 -25.27
C THR A 114 -13.87 -8.15 -23.78
N ILE A 115 -14.90 -8.25 -22.94
CA ILE A 115 -14.83 -8.09 -21.50
C ILE A 115 -15.18 -9.42 -20.86
N GLN A 116 -14.38 -9.82 -19.85
CA GLN A 116 -14.67 -10.98 -19.03
C GLN A 116 -15.73 -10.62 -17.98
N GLU A 117 -16.62 -11.56 -17.68
CA GLU A 117 -17.68 -11.39 -16.69
C GLU A 117 -17.67 -12.57 -15.72
N VAL A 118 -17.74 -12.28 -14.43
CA VAL A 118 -17.92 -13.27 -13.36
C VAL A 118 -19.16 -12.91 -12.57
N GLN A 119 -20.12 -13.80 -12.52
CA GLN A 119 -21.42 -13.57 -11.90
C GLN A 119 -21.72 -14.65 -10.86
N VAL A 120 -22.22 -14.27 -9.68
CA VAL A 120 -22.78 -15.18 -8.70
C VAL A 120 -24.16 -15.60 -9.16
N LEU A 121 -24.37 -16.90 -9.38
CA LEU A 121 -25.68 -17.47 -9.72
C LEU A 121 -26.46 -17.96 -8.50
N GLY A 122 -25.74 -18.40 -7.45
CA GLY A 122 -26.35 -18.88 -6.23
C GLY A 122 -25.32 -19.15 -5.15
N SER A 123 -25.73 -19.05 -3.90
CA SER A 123 -24.89 -19.35 -2.74
C SER A 123 -25.68 -20.12 -1.69
N GLY A 124 -25.01 -21.06 -1.03
CA GLY A 124 -25.50 -21.80 0.10
C GLY A 124 -24.46 -21.83 1.21
N TRP A 125 -24.91 -22.07 2.44
CA TRP A 125 -24.02 -21.99 3.60
C TRP A 125 -24.52 -22.82 4.80
N ASP A 126 -23.55 -23.11 5.68
CA ASP A 126 -23.77 -23.57 7.04
C ASP A 126 -22.92 -22.70 7.97
N LYS A 127 -23.57 -21.89 8.82
CA LYS A 127 -22.93 -20.91 9.71
C LYS A 127 -22.26 -21.56 10.93
N THR A 128 -22.47 -22.83 11.17
CA THR A 128 -22.01 -23.55 12.37
C THR A 128 -21.06 -24.71 12.04
N LEU A 129 -20.81 -24.98 10.77
CA LEU A 129 -19.87 -25.99 10.31
C LEU A 129 -18.58 -25.32 9.81
N GLY A 130 -17.48 -25.48 10.55
CA GLY A 130 -16.16 -24.97 10.20
C GLY A 130 -15.07 -25.64 11.01
N GLY A 131 -13.83 -25.21 10.85
CA GLY A 131 -12.68 -25.76 11.57
C GLY A 131 -12.83 -25.70 13.08
N ASP A 132 -13.46 -24.63 13.61
CA ASP A 132 -13.66 -24.47 15.05
C ASP A 132 -14.65 -25.49 15.62
N ALA A 133 -15.74 -25.78 14.90
CA ALA A 133 -16.65 -26.84 15.30
C ALA A 133 -15.93 -28.19 15.40
N LEU A 134 -15.00 -28.44 14.45
CA LEU A 134 -14.16 -29.66 14.48
C LEU A 134 -13.12 -29.64 15.60
N ASN A 135 -12.56 -28.46 15.93
CA ASN A 135 -11.64 -28.30 17.05
C ASN A 135 -12.35 -28.59 18.38
N TYR A 136 -13.59 -28.11 18.54
CA TYR A 136 -14.38 -28.37 19.77
C TYR A 136 -14.69 -29.84 20.00
N LEU A 137 -14.87 -30.68 18.97
CA LEU A 137 -14.97 -32.12 19.13
C LEU A 137 -13.75 -32.71 19.84
N ILE A 138 -12.57 -32.26 19.46
CA ILE A 138 -11.32 -32.70 20.08
C ILE A 138 -11.19 -32.13 21.51
N VAL A 139 -11.60 -30.86 21.72
CA VAL A 139 -11.61 -30.23 23.06
C VAL A 139 -12.51 -31.01 24.02
N ASP A 140 -13.73 -31.31 23.58
CA ASP A 140 -14.72 -32.05 24.42
C ASP A 140 -14.19 -33.44 24.78
N ASP A 141 -13.57 -34.15 23.85
CA ASP A 141 -12.95 -35.45 24.11
C ASP A 141 -11.74 -35.32 25.05
N MET A 142 -10.90 -34.29 24.86
CA MET A 142 -9.78 -33.99 25.76
C MET A 142 -10.25 -33.70 27.19
N VAL A 143 -11.32 -32.90 27.36
CA VAL A 143 -11.93 -32.61 28.67
C VAL A 143 -12.48 -33.87 29.29
N ALA A 144 -13.21 -34.69 28.53
CA ALA A 144 -13.77 -35.95 28.99
C ALA A 144 -12.66 -36.91 29.47
N GLN A 145 -11.61 -37.12 28.69
CA GLN A 145 -10.49 -37.98 29.06
C GLN A 145 -9.67 -37.38 30.22
N PHE A 146 -9.51 -36.08 30.32
CA PHE A 146 -8.84 -35.43 31.44
C PHE A 146 -9.56 -35.67 32.76
N VAL A 147 -10.87 -35.38 32.82
CA VAL A 147 -11.70 -35.59 34.00
C VAL A 147 -11.78 -37.07 34.38
N ALA A 148 -11.77 -37.98 33.39
CA ALA A 148 -11.73 -39.43 33.62
C ALA A 148 -10.39 -39.92 34.20
N SER A 149 -9.31 -39.14 34.13
CA SER A 149 -7.99 -39.52 34.62
C SER A 149 -7.95 -39.67 36.17
N ASP A 150 -7.15 -40.58 36.67
CA ASP A 150 -6.99 -40.81 38.12
C ASP A 150 -6.51 -39.59 38.90
N LYS A 151 -5.65 -38.77 38.28
CA LYS A 151 -5.11 -37.53 38.89
C LYS A 151 -6.23 -36.50 39.06
N ALA A 152 -7.02 -36.25 38.01
CA ALA A 152 -8.12 -35.29 38.02
C ALA A 152 -9.24 -35.73 38.98
N LYS A 153 -9.56 -37.01 39.01
CA LYS A 153 -10.53 -37.59 40.00
C LYS A 153 -10.08 -37.35 41.42
N LYS A 154 -8.81 -37.55 41.74
CA LYS A 154 -8.29 -37.30 43.09
C LYS A 154 -8.35 -35.80 43.47
N ALA A 155 -8.21 -34.91 42.50
CA ALA A 155 -8.33 -33.47 42.67
C ALA A 155 -9.77 -32.95 42.59
N SER A 156 -10.76 -33.83 42.41
CA SER A 156 -12.19 -33.48 42.29
C SER A 156 -12.46 -32.48 41.18
N VAL A 157 -11.76 -32.63 40.05
CA VAL A 157 -11.91 -31.79 38.85
C VAL A 157 -13.16 -32.21 38.08
N THR A 158 -13.99 -31.27 37.68
CA THR A 158 -15.18 -31.50 36.85
C THR A 158 -15.00 -30.81 35.50
N ALA A 159 -15.73 -31.27 34.49
CA ALA A 159 -15.72 -30.68 33.15
C ALA A 159 -16.09 -29.18 33.18
N ASP A 160 -17.12 -28.79 33.92
CA ASP A 160 -17.55 -27.38 34.03
C ASP A 160 -16.44 -26.48 34.60
N LYS A 161 -15.69 -26.97 35.59
CA LYS A 161 -14.56 -26.20 36.14
C LYS A 161 -13.46 -25.99 35.13
N VAL A 162 -13.13 -27.02 34.32
CA VAL A 162 -12.13 -26.93 33.27
C VAL A 162 -12.59 -25.96 32.16
N MET A 163 -13.83 -26.10 31.71
CA MET A 163 -14.44 -25.25 30.68
C MET A 163 -14.56 -23.78 31.12
N ALA A 164 -14.85 -23.55 32.41
CA ALA A 164 -14.86 -22.19 32.97
C ALA A 164 -13.49 -21.58 33.15
N HIS A 165 -12.38 -22.37 33.09
CA HIS A 165 -11.03 -21.90 33.34
C HIS A 165 -10.35 -21.45 32.03
N GLY A 166 -10.34 -20.14 31.76
CA GLY A 166 -9.89 -19.55 30.47
C GLY A 166 -8.50 -19.99 30.04
N ARG A 167 -7.52 -20.13 30.98
CA ARG A 167 -6.15 -20.57 30.63
C ARG A 167 -6.10 -22.03 30.17
N ALA A 168 -6.89 -22.92 30.81
CA ALA A 168 -6.97 -24.31 30.41
C ALA A 168 -7.63 -24.43 29.02
N MET A 169 -8.75 -23.72 28.82
CA MET A 169 -9.45 -23.72 27.54
C MET A 169 -8.59 -23.18 26.40
N ALA A 170 -7.83 -22.11 26.63
CA ALA A 170 -6.91 -21.56 25.62
C ALA A 170 -5.83 -22.59 25.21
N LYS A 171 -5.26 -23.33 26.19
CA LYS A 171 -4.31 -24.43 25.90
C LYS A 171 -4.98 -25.56 25.10
N LEU A 172 -6.19 -25.99 25.51
CA LEU A 172 -6.93 -27.07 24.86
C LEU A 172 -7.32 -26.72 23.42
N ILE A 173 -7.86 -25.52 23.18
CA ILE A 173 -8.27 -25.07 21.82
C ILE A 173 -7.07 -25.00 20.89
N LYS A 174 -5.94 -24.40 21.36
CA LYS A 174 -4.72 -24.33 20.58
C LYS A 174 -4.18 -25.70 20.18
N GLU A 175 -4.16 -26.63 21.12
CA GLU A 175 -3.70 -27.99 20.84
C GLU A 175 -4.70 -28.80 20.01
N ALA A 176 -6.02 -28.62 20.17
CA ALA A 176 -7.02 -29.24 19.33
C ALA A 176 -6.83 -28.86 17.83
N GLU A 177 -6.61 -27.58 17.55
CA GLU A 177 -6.32 -27.11 16.22
C GLU A 177 -5.04 -27.75 15.65
N ARG A 178 -3.94 -27.76 16.43
CA ARG A 178 -2.69 -28.40 16.04
C ARG A 178 -2.89 -29.90 15.75
N LEU A 179 -3.61 -30.61 16.64
CA LEU A 179 -3.89 -32.03 16.47
C LEU A 179 -4.70 -32.30 15.19
N ARG A 180 -5.75 -31.51 14.91
CA ARG A 180 -6.56 -31.62 13.70
C ARG A 180 -5.73 -31.41 12.45
N HIS A 181 -4.83 -30.42 12.44
CA HIS A 181 -3.92 -30.21 11.32
C HIS A 181 -2.99 -31.41 11.12
N ILE A 182 -2.40 -31.95 12.17
CA ILE A 182 -1.54 -33.15 12.09
C ILE A 182 -2.32 -34.35 11.60
N LEU A 183 -3.55 -34.57 12.09
CA LEU A 183 -4.41 -35.67 11.65
C LEU A 183 -4.85 -35.55 10.19
N SER A 184 -4.74 -34.38 9.56
CA SER A 184 -4.96 -34.23 8.11
C SER A 184 -3.88 -34.95 7.28
N ALA A 185 -2.66 -35.05 7.81
CA ALA A 185 -1.55 -35.78 7.17
C ALA A 185 -1.29 -37.16 7.81
N ASN A 186 -1.36 -37.28 9.15
CA ASN A 186 -0.97 -38.44 9.91
C ASN A 186 -2.18 -39.24 10.41
N GLN A 187 -1.96 -40.53 10.71
CA GLN A 187 -3.01 -41.41 11.27
C GLN A 187 -3.23 -41.25 12.78
N ASN A 188 -2.17 -40.85 13.51
CA ASN A 188 -2.21 -40.69 14.96
C ASN A 188 -1.51 -39.39 15.36
N SER A 189 -1.96 -38.82 16.49
CA SER A 189 -1.30 -37.65 17.09
C SER A 189 -1.48 -37.65 18.61
N HIS A 190 -0.69 -36.83 19.31
CA HIS A 190 -0.76 -36.70 20.77
C HIS A 190 -0.48 -35.27 21.21
N ALA A 191 -0.96 -34.94 22.41
CA ALA A 191 -0.64 -33.70 23.12
C ALA A 191 -0.23 -33.99 24.58
N SER A 192 0.62 -33.16 25.13
CA SER A 192 1.02 -33.19 26.53
C SER A 192 0.86 -31.81 27.14
N PHE A 193 0.19 -31.74 28.28
CA PHE A 193 -0.08 -30.53 29.04
C PHE A 193 0.57 -30.63 30.42
N GLU A 194 1.42 -29.69 30.73
CA GLU A 194 1.93 -29.51 32.07
C GLU A 194 1.02 -28.55 32.83
N GLY A 195 0.55 -28.97 34.03
CA GLY A 195 -0.34 -28.19 34.85
C GLY A 195 -1.57 -27.64 34.04
N LEU A 196 -2.33 -28.53 33.44
CA LEU A 196 -3.49 -28.11 32.65
C LEU A 196 -4.52 -27.37 33.50
N TYR A 197 -4.88 -27.99 34.62
CA TYR A 197 -5.79 -27.45 35.63
C TYR A 197 -5.41 -28.01 37.00
N ASP A 198 -5.37 -27.15 38.03
CA ASP A 198 -5.04 -27.50 39.44
C ASP A 198 -3.76 -28.33 39.54
N ASP A 199 -2.69 -27.88 38.81
CA ASP A 199 -1.38 -28.51 38.72
C ASP A 199 -1.39 -29.98 38.25
N VAL A 200 -2.48 -30.42 37.63
CA VAL A 200 -2.61 -31.77 37.09
C VAL A 200 -2.14 -31.81 35.63
N ASP A 201 -1.11 -32.62 35.38
CA ASP A 201 -0.61 -32.89 34.03
C ASP A 201 -1.55 -33.80 33.28
N PHE A 202 -1.64 -33.59 31.96
CA PHE A 202 -2.49 -34.40 31.10
C PHE A 202 -1.76 -34.84 29.82
N LYS A 203 -1.92 -36.10 29.43
CA LYS A 203 -1.44 -36.64 28.15
C LYS A 203 -2.63 -37.17 27.37
N TYR A 204 -2.77 -36.65 26.17
CA TYR A 204 -3.86 -36.98 25.26
C TYR A 204 -3.33 -37.67 24.01
N LYS A 205 -4.06 -38.66 23.51
CA LYS A 205 -3.76 -39.37 22.24
C LYS A 205 -5.04 -39.52 21.45
N ILE A 206 -4.98 -39.33 20.15
CA ILE A 206 -6.08 -39.42 19.24
C ILE A 206 -5.62 -40.01 17.91
N SER A 207 -6.46 -40.87 17.32
CA SER A 207 -6.31 -41.35 15.95
C SER A 207 -7.21 -40.57 14.99
N ARG A 208 -6.85 -40.56 13.67
CA ARG A 208 -7.73 -40.02 12.63
C ARG A 208 -9.10 -40.73 12.61
N ALA A 209 -9.12 -42.04 12.82
CA ALA A 209 -10.38 -42.82 12.84
C ALA A 209 -11.31 -42.40 13.98
N ASP A 210 -10.78 -42.18 15.20
CA ASP A 210 -11.54 -41.67 16.33
C ASP A 210 -12.10 -40.28 16.02
N PHE A 211 -11.27 -39.38 15.45
CA PHE A 211 -11.70 -38.05 15.03
C PHE A 211 -12.81 -38.11 13.97
N GLU A 212 -12.63 -38.91 12.89
CA GLU A 212 -13.65 -39.09 11.86
C GLU A 212 -14.98 -39.68 12.44
N THR A 213 -14.90 -40.51 13.46
CA THR A 213 -16.06 -41.02 14.17
C THR A 213 -16.81 -39.94 14.95
N MET A 214 -16.07 -39.10 15.68
CA MET A 214 -16.65 -37.94 16.39
C MET A 214 -17.24 -36.93 15.41
N ALA A 215 -16.63 -36.76 14.24
CA ALA A 215 -17.06 -35.82 13.22
C ALA A 215 -18.19 -36.33 12.31
N ALA A 216 -18.71 -37.54 12.48
CA ALA A 216 -19.69 -38.16 11.55
C ALA A 216 -20.89 -37.25 11.27
N ALA A 217 -21.49 -36.67 12.31
CA ALA A 217 -22.63 -35.74 12.16
C ALA A 217 -22.27 -34.45 11.41
N HIS A 218 -21.02 -34.01 11.50
CA HIS A 218 -20.50 -32.85 10.75
C HIS A 218 -20.22 -33.20 9.29
N ALA A 219 -19.81 -34.44 9.02
CA ALA A 219 -19.55 -34.93 7.66
C ALA A 219 -20.86 -34.94 6.83
N GLU A 220 -21.99 -35.35 7.40
CA GLU A 220 -23.29 -35.32 6.73
C GLU A 220 -23.71 -33.89 6.31
N ARG A 221 -23.29 -32.88 7.04
CA ARG A 221 -23.63 -31.48 6.78
C ARG A 221 -22.80 -30.82 5.68
N VAL A 222 -21.65 -31.41 5.27
CA VAL A 222 -20.78 -30.85 4.24
C VAL A 222 -21.53 -30.53 2.94
N GLY A 223 -22.50 -31.41 2.58
CA GLY A 223 -23.32 -31.27 1.37
C GLY A 223 -24.37 -30.17 1.43
N VAL A 224 -24.75 -29.67 2.61
CA VAL A 224 -25.85 -28.70 2.78
C VAL A 224 -25.55 -27.37 2.05
N ALA A 225 -24.35 -26.83 2.21
CA ALA A 225 -23.96 -25.61 1.53
C ALA A 225 -23.94 -25.75 0.00
N ILE A 226 -23.48 -26.91 -0.49
CA ILE A 226 -23.39 -27.21 -1.93
C ILE A 226 -24.80 -27.31 -2.51
N GLN A 227 -25.69 -28.07 -1.85
CA GLN A 227 -27.05 -28.24 -2.32
C GLN A 227 -27.81 -26.92 -2.34
N GLY A 228 -27.70 -26.12 -1.27
CA GLY A 228 -28.31 -24.79 -1.22
C GLY A 228 -27.82 -23.84 -2.33
N ALA A 229 -26.54 -23.90 -2.67
CA ALA A 229 -25.98 -23.09 -3.76
C ALA A 229 -26.50 -23.53 -5.14
N LEU A 230 -26.60 -24.84 -5.39
CA LEU A 230 -27.14 -25.40 -6.63
C LEU A 230 -28.65 -25.12 -6.78
N GLU A 231 -29.41 -25.27 -5.72
CA GLU A 231 -30.84 -24.96 -5.71
C GLU A 231 -31.07 -23.46 -6.02
N ALA A 232 -30.30 -22.58 -5.36
CA ALA A 232 -30.38 -21.15 -5.62
C ALA A 232 -30.02 -20.82 -7.08
N ALA A 233 -28.99 -21.45 -7.65
CA ALA A 233 -28.58 -21.29 -9.03
C ALA A 233 -29.50 -21.98 -10.05
N ASN A 234 -30.43 -22.82 -9.62
CA ASN A 234 -31.24 -23.68 -10.48
C ASN A 234 -30.41 -24.58 -11.40
N LEU A 235 -29.31 -25.13 -10.87
CA LEU A 235 -28.35 -26.01 -11.55
C LEU A 235 -28.25 -27.35 -10.85
N GLN A 236 -27.76 -28.34 -11.60
CA GLN A 236 -27.48 -29.68 -11.07
C GLN A 236 -25.96 -29.84 -10.90
N MET A 237 -25.52 -30.82 -10.13
CA MET A 237 -24.08 -31.14 -9.95
C MET A 237 -23.37 -31.46 -11.27
N ALA A 238 -24.13 -32.03 -12.23
CA ALA A 238 -23.60 -32.33 -13.56
C ALA A 238 -23.23 -31.08 -14.37
N ASP A 239 -23.94 -29.97 -14.15
CA ASP A 239 -23.75 -28.72 -14.87
C ASP A 239 -22.50 -27.94 -14.46
N LEU A 240 -21.85 -28.34 -13.35
CA LEU A 240 -20.62 -27.75 -12.89
C LEU A 240 -19.42 -28.26 -13.70
N ASP A 241 -18.60 -27.34 -14.17
CA ASP A 241 -17.31 -27.65 -14.81
C ASP A 241 -16.25 -28.01 -13.77
N THR A 242 -16.15 -27.24 -12.68
CA THR A 242 -15.21 -27.52 -11.59
C THR A 242 -15.70 -27.05 -10.24
N VAL A 243 -15.13 -27.63 -9.18
CA VAL A 243 -15.28 -27.19 -7.78
C VAL A 243 -13.92 -26.77 -7.26
N ILE A 244 -13.80 -25.50 -6.89
CA ILE A 244 -12.58 -24.88 -6.38
C ILE A 244 -12.63 -24.94 -4.85
N LEU A 245 -11.63 -25.55 -4.23
CA LEU A 245 -11.53 -25.62 -2.77
C LEU A 245 -10.85 -24.38 -2.21
N HIS A 246 -11.48 -23.79 -1.20
CA HIS A 246 -10.98 -22.66 -0.42
C HIS A 246 -11.22 -22.87 1.07
N GLY A 247 -10.47 -22.17 1.94
CA GLY A 247 -10.54 -22.29 3.37
C GLY A 247 -9.78 -23.51 3.93
N GLY A 248 -9.04 -23.33 5.01
CA GLY A 248 -8.11 -24.32 5.56
C GLY A 248 -8.76 -25.63 6.01
N ALA A 249 -10.02 -25.59 6.48
CA ALA A 249 -10.75 -26.79 6.91
C ALA A 249 -11.17 -27.71 5.75
N SER A 250 -11.20 -27.22 4.51
CA SER A 250 -11.43 -28.02 3.30
C SER A 250 -10.36 -29.10 3.07
N ARG A 251 -9.18 -28.96 3.72
CA ARG A 251 -8.08 -29.94 3.67
C ARG A 251 -8.31 -31.15 4.58
N THR A 252 -9.33 -31.15 5.39
CA THR A 252 -9.65 -32.25 6.30
C THR A 252 -10.06 -33.49 5.49
N PRO A 253 -9.44 -34.67 5.70
CA PRO A 253 -9.64 -35.85 4.84
C PRO A 253 -11.09 -36.31 4.67
N PHE A 254 -11.90 -36.30 5.73
CA PHE A 254 -13.29 -36.70 5.62
C PHE A 254 -14.13 -35.71 4.81
N VAL A 255 -13.79 -34.39 4.87
CA VAL A 255 -14.45 -33.36 4.07
C VAL A 255 -14.18 -33.60 2.59
N GLN A 256 -12.94 -33.90 2.23
CA GLN A 256 -12.57 -34.25 0.84
C GLN A 256 -13.30 -35.54 0.38
N LYS A 257 -13.37 -36.57 1.22
CA LYS A 257 -14.11 -37.80 0.92
C LYS A 257 -15.61 -37.54 0.67
N GLU A 258 -16.24 -36.70 1.50
CA GLU A 258 -17.66 -36.36 1.28
C GLU A 258 -17.87 -35.55 0.00
N LEU A 259 -16.94 -34.60 -0.32
CA LEU A 259 -16.96 -33.88 -1.59
C LEU A 259 -16.80 -34.82 -2.79
N GLU A 260 -15.85 -35.74 -2.77
CA GLU A 260 -15.66 -36.76 -3.83
C GLU A 260 -16.88 -37.61 -4.02
N LYS A 261 -17.52 -38.06 -2.91
CA LYS A 261 -18.76 -38.84 -2.92
C LYS A 261 -19.89 -38.04 -3.56
N LEU A 262 -20.07 -36.77 -3.22
CA LEU A 262 -21.11 -35.89 -3.77
C LEU A 262 -20.90 -35.60 -5.25
N LEU A 263 -19.66 -35.41 -5.65
CA LEU A 263 -19.28 -35.11 -7.04
C LEU A 263 -19.16 -36.35 -7.95
N GLY A 264 -19.24 -37.56 -7.38
CA GLY A 264 -19.03 -38.81 -8.11
C GLY A 264 -17.59 -39.09 -8.50
N GLY A 265 -16.62 -38.37 -7.90
CA GLY A 265 -15.18 -38.49 -8.14
C GLY A 265 -14.43 -37.19 -7.88
N SER A 266 -13.11 -37.24 -8.03
CA SER A 266 -12.20 -36.10 -7.82
C SER A 266 -11.95 -35.24 -9.06
N ASP A 267 -12.40 -35.65 -10.26
CA ASP A 267 -12.03 -35.02 -11.54
C ASP A 267 -12.42 -33.54 -11.65
N LYS A 268 -13.54 -33.17 -11.01
CA LYS A 268 -14.03 -31.78 -10.96
C LYS A 268 -13.35 -30.92 -9.86
N ILE A 269 -12.68 -31.55 -8.90
CA ILE A 269 -12.08 -30.84 -7.75
C ILE A 269 -10.78 -30.16 -8.19
N ARG A 270 -10.65 -28.89 -7.83
CA ARG A 270 -9.44 -28.07 -8.09
C ARG A 270 -8.83 -27.66 -6.76
N THR A 271 -7.62 -28.15 -6.50
CA THR A 271 -6.80 -27.84 -5.33
C THR A 271 -5.61 -26.95 -5.64
N ASN A 272 -5.46 -26.55 -6.92
CA ASN A 272 -4.35 -25.71 -7.40
C ASN A 272 -4.55 -24.20 -7.18
N VAL A 273 -5.64 -23.81 -6.52
CA VAL A 273 -5.89 -22.46 -6.06
C VAL A 273 -5.44 -22.37 -4.61
N ASN A 274 -4.70 -21.32 -4.26
CA ASN A 274 -4.27 -21.13 -2.86
C ASN A 274 -5.49 -20.93 -1.96
N SER A 275 -5.78 -21.93 -1.14
CA SER A 275 -6.98 -21.95 -0.29
C SER A 275 -6.93 -20.96 0.88
N ASP A 276 -5.80 -20.33 1.15
CA ASP A 276 -5.62 -19.37 2.23
C ASP A 276 -5.61 -17.91 1.72
N GLU A 277 -5.12 -17.67 0.50
CA GLU A 277 -4.86 -16.33 -0.02
C GLU A 277 -5.71 -15.95 -1.25
N ALA A 278 -6.40 -16.89 -1.90
CA ALA A 278 -7.12 -16.60 -3.14
C ALA A 278 -8.16 -15.48 -2.97
N ALA A 279 -8.85 -15.42 -1.83
CA ALA A 279 -9.84 -14.37 -1.56
C ALA A 279 -9.18 -12.98 -1.45
N VAL A 280 -8.03 -12.87 -0.78
CA VAL A 280 -7.33 -11.59 -0.64
C VAL A 280 -6.72 -11.12 -1.96
N PHE A 281 -6.20 -12.02 -2.79
CA PHE A 281 -5.73 -11.67 -4.13
C PHE A 281 -6.88 -11.22 -5.03
N GLY A 282 -8.04 -11.88 -4.97
CA GLY A 282 -9.23 -11.44 -5.70
C GLY A 282 -9.72 -10.06 -5.24
N ALA A 283 -9.76 -9.82 -3.93
CA ALA A 283 -10.10 -8.51 -3.36
C ALA A 283 -9.07 -7.44 -3.74
N GLY A 284 -7.78 -7.76 -3.72
CA GLY A 284 -6.70 -6.89 -4.17
C GLY A 284 -6.81 -6.53 -5.64
N PHE A 285 -7.12 -7.51 -6.50
CA PHE A 285 -7.41 -7.26 -7.91
C PHE A 285 -8.62 -6.33 -8.09
N ARG A 286 -9.70 -6.57 -7.32
CA ARG A 286 -10.88 -5.69 -7.34
C ARG A 286 -10.54 -4.26 -6.90
N ALA A 287 -9.68 -4.10 -5.91
CA ALA A 287 -9.20 -2.79 -5.47
C ALA A 287 -8.42 -2.08 -6.58
N ALA A 288 -7.56 -2.80 -7.31
CA ALA A 288 -6.83 -2.28 -8.45
C ALA A 288 -7.75 -1.92 -9.63
N ASP A 289 -8.78 -2.73 -9.90
CA ASP A 289 -9.78 -2.48 -10.95
C ASP A 289 -10.61 -1.20 -10.71
N ILE A 290 -10.94 -0.94 -9.44
CA ILE A 290 -11.69 0.28 -9.05
C ILE A 290 -10.78 1.52 -9.05
N SER A 291 -9.49 1.34 -8.80
CA SER A 291 -8.56 2.46 -8.66
C SER A 291 -8.13 3.03 -10.02
N PRO A 292 -8.26 4.34 -10.25
CA PRO A 292 -7.82 4.95 -11.50
C PRO A 292 -6.30 4.92 -11.70
N SER A 293 -5.53 4.62 -10.65
CA SER A 293 -4.06 4.57 -10.69
C SER A 293 -3.51 3.27 -11.27
N PHE A 294 -4.35 2.24 -11.40
CA PHE A 294 -3.93 0.93 -11.89
C PHE A 294 -4.61 0.60 -13.23
N ARG A 295 -3.88 -0.08 -14.10
CA ARG A 295 -4.40 -0.66 -15.34
C ARG A 295 -4.31 -2.17 -15.25
N VAL A 296 -5.43 -2.80 -14.94
CA VAL A 296 -5.58 -4.25 -14.86
C VAL A 296 -6.49 -4.76 -15.97
N LYS A 297 -6.52 -6.08 -16.18
CA LYS A 297 -7.48 -6.74 -17.07
C LYS A 297 -8.90 -6.42 -16.59
N GLU A 298 -9.75 -5.91 -17.46
CA GLU A 298 -11.14 -5.62 -17.12
C GLU A 298 -11.93 -6.91 -16.93
N ILE A 299 -12.40 -7.14 -15.72
CA ILE A 299 -13.29 -8.25 -15.36
C ILE A 299 -14.51 -7.66 -14.68
N ARG A 300 -15.68 -7.77 -15.30
CA ARG A 300 -16.93 -7.34 -14.69
C ARG A 300 -17.37 -8.32 -13.62
N VAL A 301 -17.59 -7.81 -12.44
CA VAL A 301 -18.02 -8.57 -11.28
C VAL A 301 -19.48 -8.27 -11.01
N ILE A 302 -20.31 -9.32 -10.92
CA ILE A 302 -21.75 -9.23 -10.67
C ILE A 302 -22.06 -10.05 -9.42
N GLU A 303 -22.38 -9.35 -8.35
CA GLU A 303 -22.74 -9.91 -7.05
C GLU A 303 -24.25 -10.19 -6.99
N ALA A 304 -24.66 -11.16 -6.16
CA ALA A 304 -26.06 -11.49 -5.90
C ALA A 304 -26.58 -10.83 -4.62
N ALA A 305 -27.90 -10.66 -4.51
CA ALA A 305 -28.55 -10.05 -3.35
C ALA A 305 -28.35 -10.84 -2.06
N GLY A 306 -28.18 -12.15 -2.14
CA GLY A 306 -28.05 -13.07 -1.03
C GLY A 306 -29.37 -13.43 -0.35
N TYR A 307 -30.26 -12.48 -0.19
CA TYR A 307 -31.61 -12.67 0.37
C TYR A 307 -32.68 -11.98 -0.47
N PRO A 308 -33.93 -12.48 -0.45
CA PRO A 308 -35.05 -11.80 -1.13
C PRO A 308 -35.34 -10.43 -0.51
N VAL A 309 -35.65 -9.47 -1.37
CA VAL A 309 -35.98 -8.10 -0.98
C VAL A 309 -37.34 -7.72 -1.57
N GLY A 310 -38.15 -7.05 -0.76
CA GLY A 310 -39.50 -6.67 -1.14
C GLY A 310 -39.93 -5.33 -0.54
N VAL A 311 -41.20 -5.00 -0.79
CA VAL A 311 -41.87 -3.81 -0.26
C VAL A 311 -43.15 -4.22 0.46
N GLN A 312 -43.45 -3.48 1.51
CA GLN A 312 -44.74 -3.52 2.17
C GLN A 312 -45.33 -2.12 2.31
N TRP A 313 -46.60 -1.98 2.16
CA TRP A 313 -47.30 -0.72 2.29
C TRP A 313 -48.77 -0.93 2.70
N LYS A 314 -49.40 0.14 3.13
CA LYS A 314 -50.83 0.16 3.40
C LYS A 314 -51.57 0.74 2.20
N ALA A 315 -52.43 -0.08 1.55
CA ALA A 315 -53.26 0.40 0.43
C ALA A 315 -54.32 1.42 0.90
N GLU A 316 -54.91 2.21 0.01
CA GLU A 316 -56.04 3.11 0.32
C GLU A 316 -57.20 2.43 1.05
N SER A 317 -57.44 1.15 0.78
CA SER A 317 -58.43 0.32 1.47
C SER A 317 -58.10 -0.01 2.93
N GLY A 318 -56.97 0.45 3.45
CA GLY A 318 -56.48 0.12 4.80
C GLY A 318 -55.83 -1.26 4.95
N LYS A 319 -55.79 -2.08 3.88
CA LYS A 319 -55.15 -3.41 3.91
C LYS A 319 -53.64 -3.28 3.69
N GLU A 320 -52.89 -4.05 4.47
CA GLU A 320 -51.48 -4.24 4.24
C GLU A 320 -51.23 -5.07 2.98
N ARG A 321 -50.23 -4.65 2.20
CA ARG A 321 -49.78 -5.28 0.97
C ARG A 321 -48.30 -5.56 1.03
N HIS A 322 -47.91 -6.73 0.53
CA HIS A 322 -46.51 -7.18 0.43
C HIS A 322 -46.24 -7.57 -1.02
N GLN A 323 -45.07 -7.18 -1.52
CA GLN A 323 -44.61 -7.54 -2.86
C GLN A 323 -43.11 -7.83 -2.85
N GLY A 324 -42.72 -9.05 -3.27
CA GLY A 324 -41.34 -9.39 -3.53
C GLY A 324 -40.86 -8.69 -4.81
N LEU A 325 -39.73 -8.03 -4.75
CA LEU A 325 -39.12 -7.31 -5.89
C LEU A 325 -37.90 -8.02 -6.44
N TRP A 326 -37.04 -8.50 -5.57
CA TRP A 326 -35.79 -9.16 -5.92
C TRP A 326 -35.70 -10.51 -5.18
N THR A 327 -35.19 -11.51 -5.88
CA THR A 327 -34.84 -12.81 -5.30
C THR A 327 -33.43 -12.80 -4.74
N ALA A 328 -33.05 -13.84 -3.99
CA ALA A 328 -31.70 -13.98 -3.45
C ALA A 328 -30.58 -13.95 -4.52
N VAL A 329 -30.89 -14.37 -5.75
CA VAL A 329 -29.94 -14.41 -6.88
C VAL A 329 -30.03 -13.20 -7.81
N SER A 330 -30.86 -12.21 -7.47
CA SER A 330 -30.95 -10.98 -8.25
C SER A 330 -29.61 -10.23 -8.24
N ALA A 331 -29.13 -9.82 -9.42
CA ALA A 331 -27.86 -9.12 -9.59
C ALA A 331 -27.90 -7.73 -8.92
N LEU A 332 -26.90 -7.41 -8.13
CA LEU A 332 -26.71 -6.08 -7.57
C LEU A 332 -26.32 -5.08 -8.67
N GLY A 333 -26.76 -3.84 -8.54
CA GLY A 333 -26.49 -2.80 -9.53
C GLY A 333 -27.19 -2.98 -10.89
N ALA A 334 -28.12 -3.92 -10.99
CA ALA A 334 -28.93 -4.11 -12.20
C ALA A 334 -29.81 -2.90 -12.50
N ALA A 335 -30.43 -2.88 -13.67
CA ALA A 335 -31.35 -1.84 -14.08
C ALA A 335 -32.49 -1.66 -13.06
N PRO A 336 -32.95 -0.42 -12.81
CA PRO A 336 -34.03 -0.15 -11.87
C PRO A 336 -35.32 -0.88 -12.25
N LYS A 337 -36.04 -1.36 -11.24
CA LYS A 337 -37.41 -1.89 -11.38
C LYS A 337 -38.41 -0.81 -11.00
N GLU A 338 -39.52 -0.75 -11.74
CA GLU A 338 -40.65 0.11 -11.42
C GLU A 338 -41.69 -0.67 -10.63
N VAL A 339 -42.13 -0.11 -9.51
CA VAL A 339 -43.21 -0.62 -8.66
C VAL A 339 -44.37 0.36 -8.72
N THR A 340 -45.55 -0.12 -9.01
CA THR A 340 -46.76 0.67 -9.18
C THR A 340 -47.67 0.54 -7.94
N PHE A 341 -48.12 1.69 -7.45
CA PHE A 341 -49.07 1.78 -6.32
C PHE A 341 -50.34 2.50 -6.80
N THR A 342 -51.44 2.15 -6.15
CA THR A 342 -52.77 2.75 -6.37
C THR A 342 -53.17 3.77 -5.32
N ASN A 343 -52.18 4.18 -4.47
CA ASN A 343 -52.40 5.17 -3.44
C ASN A 343 -52.34 6.58 -4.09
N HIS A 344 -53.28 7.44 -3.72
CA HIS A 344 -53.45 8.80 -4.24
C HIS A 344 -53.16 9.87 -3.19
N GLU A 345 -53.04 9.46 -1.93
CA GLU A 345 -52.66 10.34 -0.82
C GLU A 345 -51.27 9.99 -0.31
N ASP A 346 -50.64 10.93 0.42
CA ASP A 346 -49.32 10.71 0.99
C ASP A 346 -49.33 9.50 1.93
N PHE A 347 -48.37 8.57 1.77
CA PHE A 347 -48.23 7.33 2.51
C PHE A 347 -46.78 6.88 2.61
N SER A 348 -46.56 5.81 3.37
CA SER A 348 -45.21 5.25 3.53
C SER A 348 -45.13 3.87 2.90
N VAL A 349 -43.94 3.62 2.29
CA VAL A 349 -43.56 2.31 1.70
C VAL A 349 -42.34 1.82 2.46
N THR A 350 -42.40 0.64 3.03
CA THR A 350 -41.32 0.00 3.77
C THR A 350 -40.65 -1.05 2.88
N PHE A 351 -39.32 -0.92 2.68
CA PHE A 351 -38.50 -1.93 2.07
C PHE A 351 -38.03 -2.92 3.14
N TYR A 352 -38.08 -4.21 2.84
CA TYR A 352 -37.65 -5.27 3.75
C TYR A 352 -36.72 -6.27 3.06
N GLN A 353 -35.84 -6.89 3.83
CA GLN A 353 -35.08 -8.08 3.43
C GLN A 353 -35.60 -9.29 4.20
N LYS A 354 -35.86 -10.40 3.51
CA LYS A 354 -36.34 -11.62 4.12
C LYS A 354 -35.15 -12.53 4.48
N ALA A 355 -34.71 -12.49 5.73
CA ALA A 355 -33.55 -13.22 6.23
C ALA A 355 -33.82 -13.82 7.61
N PRO A 356 -33.13 -14.90 8.01
CA PRO A 356 -33.17 -15.38 9.39
C PRO A 356 -32.69 -14.27 10.35
N PRO A 357 -33.25 -14.16 11.56
CA PRO A 357 -32.79 -13.22 12.57
C PRO A 357 -31.30 -13.42 12.88
N ALA A 358 -30.59 -12.34 13.16
CA ALA A 358 -29.18 -12.41 13.54
C ALA A 358 -29.00 -13.24 14.82
N GLY A 359 -28.04 -14.19 14.82
CA GLY A 359 -27.78 -15.09 15.95
C GLY A 359 -28.79 -16.22 16.15
N SER A 360 -29.71 -16.43 15.20
CA SER A 360 -30.64 -17.55 15.25
C SER A 360 -29.98 -18.89 14.88
N ASP A 361 -30.53 -19.97 15.42
CA ASP A 361 -30.08 -21.32 15.13
C ASP A 361 -30.22 -21.70 13.64
N VAL A 362 -29.50 -22.74 13.25
CA VAL A 362 -29.57 -23.30 11.88
C VAL A 362 -31.00 -23.78 11.61
N GLY A 363 -31.60 -23.27 10.52
CA GLY A 363 -32.95 -23.57 10.12
C GLY A 363 -34.02 -22.66 10.70
N ALA A 364 -33.65 -21.56 11.37
CA ALA A 364 -34.63 -20.56 11.80
C ALA A 364 -35.38 -19.97 10.60
N GLU A 365 -36.69 -19.78 10.79
CA GLU A 365 -37.55 -19.21 9.76
C GLU A 365 -37.14 -17.78 9.40
N ALA A 366 -37.07 -17.49 8.09
CA ALA A 366 -36.73 -16.18 7.61
C ALA A 366 -37.86 -15.18 7.90
N VAL A 367 -37.52 -14.06 8.54
CA VAL A 367 -38.40 -12.94 8.85
C VAL A 367 -38.16 -11.75 7.91
N GLU A 368 -39.18 -10.93 7.74
CA GLU A 368 -39.09 -9.69 6.96
C GLU A 368 -38.50 -8.57 7.82
N ALA A 369 -37.17 -8.38 7.74
CA ALA A 369 -36.48 -7.32 8.44
C ALA A 369 -36.60 -6.02 7.63
N GLN A 370 -37.12 -4.95 8.23
CA GLN A 370 -37.26 -3.65 7.59
C GLN A 370 -35.88 -3.02 7.41
N THR A 371 -35.60 -2.47 6.21
CA THR A 371 -34.32 -1.85 5.88
C THR A 371 -34.42 -0.36 5.65
N LYS A 372 -35.48 0.11 4.93
CA LYS A 372 -35.73 1.52 4.65
C LYS A 372 -37.23 1.80 4.65
N VAL A 373 -37.58 3.04 5.00
CA VAL A 373 -38.94 3.56 4.88
C VAL A 373 -38.90 4.80 3.98
N LEU A 374 -39.68 4.75 2.90
CA LEU A 374 -39.92 5.88 2.01
C LEU A 374 -41.26 6.48 2.42
N THR A 375 -41.30 7.78 2.69
CA THR A 375 -42.55 8.53 2.95
C THR A 375 -42.70 9.61 1.90
N THR A 376 -43.84 9.60 1.18
CA THR A 376 -44.14 10.65 0.20
C THR A 376 -44.55 11.93 0.91
N THR A 377 -44.24 13.09 0.33
CA THR A 377 -44.50 14.40 0.95
C THR A 377 -45.38 15.33 0.12
N ASN A 378 -45.60 15.02 -1.16
CA ASN A 378 -46.45 15.80 -2.06
C ASN A 378 -47.24 14.95 -3.04
N LEU A 379 -47.41 13.67 -2.77
CA LEU A 379 -48.18 12.77 -3.64
C LEU A 379 -49.60 13.27 -3.85
N THR A 380 -50.28 13.62 -2.75
CA THR A 380 -51.64 14.17 -2.76
C THR A 380 -51.78 15.40 -3.67
N ALA A 381 -50.82 16.33 -3.59
CA ALA A 381 -50.79 17.52 -4.43
C ALA A 381 -50.56 17.21 -5.91
N SER A 382 -49.61 16.29 -6.20
CA SER A 382 -49.29 15.87 -7.56
C SER A 382 -50.45 15.10 -8.23
N VAL A 383 -51.17 14.28 -7.46
CA VAL A 383 -52.40 13.61 -7.96
C VAL A 383 -53.49 14.63 -8.25
N THR A 384 -53.70 15.59 -7.36
CA THR A 384 -54.68 16.69 -7.57
C THR A 384 -54.33 17.48 -8.84
N GLU A 385 -53.07 17.79 -9.06
CA GLU A 385 -52.60 18.47 -10.27
C GLU A 385 -52.92 17.67 -11.56
N LEU A 386 -52.68 16.35 -11.56
CA LEU A 386 -53.05 15.48 -12.69
C LEU A 386 -54.57 15.51 -12.98
N ILE A 387 -55.40 15.46 -11.92
CA ILE A 387 -56.85 15.46 -12.07
C ILE A 387 -57.36 16.83 -12.52
N GLU A 388 -56.94 17.92 -11.87
CA GLU A 388 -57.49 19.26 -12.13
C GLU A 388 -56.95 19.89 -13.42
N LYS A 389 -55.64 19.85 -13.68
CA LYS A 389 -54.99 20.49 -14.81
C LYS A 389 -54.98 19.59 -16.04
N HIS A 390 -54.71 18.32 -15.91
CA HIS A 390 -54.54 17.40 -17.02
C HIS A 390 -55.80 16.55 -17.31
N LYS A 391 -56.84 16.70 -16.48
CA LYS A 391 -58.13 16.01 -16.65
C LYS A 391 -58.02 14.47 -16.58
N CYS A 392 -57.08 13.96 -15.87
CA CYS A 392 -56.94 12.53 -15.66
C CYS A 392 -58.07 11.99 -14.78
N GLU A 393 -58.60 10.79 -15.11
CA GLU A 393 -59.47 10.10 -14.19
C GLU A 393 -58.68 9.55 -13.00
N LYS A 394 -59.21 9.70 -11.76
CA LYS A 394 -58.52 9.22 -10.55
C LYS A 394 -58.14 7.74 -10.65
N ALA A 395 -58.91 6.90 -11.27
CA ALA A 395 -58.67 5.47 -11.48
C ALA A 395 -57.43 5.17 -12.36
N ASP A 396 -57.09 6.08 -13.30
CA ASP A 396 -55.98 5.92 -14.23
C ASP A 396 -54.67 6.50 -13.67
N VAL A 397 -54.72 7.28 -12.62
CA VAL A 397 -53.54 7.79 -11.97
C VAL A 397 -52.79 6.72 -11.21
N LYS A 398 -51.50 6.54 -11.53
CA LYS A 398 -50.64 5.53 -10.90
C LYS A 398 -49.43 6.20 -10.30
N PHE A 399 -49.19 5.91 -9.03
CA PHE A 399 -47.94 6.28 -8.39
C PHE A 399 -46.89 5.19 -8.64
N LYS A 400 -45.70 5.60 -9.12
CA LYS A 400 -44.60 4.68 -9.39
C LYS A 400 -43.33 5.08 -8.66
N ILE A 401 -42.63 4.06 -8.17
CA ILE A 401 -41.27 4.16 -7.62
C ILE A 401 -40.36 3.35 -8.53
N SER A 402 -39.27 3.98 -9.01
CA SER A 402 -38.19 3.31 -9.70
C SER A 402 -37.05 3.09 -8.72
N ALA A 403 -36.72 1.82 -8.44
CA ALA A 403 -35.71 1.46 -7.45
C ALA A 403 -34.80 0.34 -7.98
N ARG A 404 -33.59 0.27 -7.44
CA ARG A 404 -32.63 -0.80 -7.72
C ARG A 404 -31.93 -1.24 -6.43
N LEU A 405 -31.28 -2.39 -6.47
CA LEU A 405 -30.33 -2.79 -5.44
C LEU A 405 -28.99 -2.09 -5.69
N HIS A 406 -28.44 -1.46 -4.66
CA HIS A 406 -27.15 -0.83 -4.72
C HIS A 406 -26.05 -1.88 -4.98
N ARG A 407 -25.07 -1.51 -5.80
CA ARG A 407 -24.07 -2.43 -6.35
C ARG A 407 -23.20 -3.12 -5.29
N ASP A 408 -22.88 -2.44 -4.19
CA ASP A 408 -21.86 -2.92 -3.24
C ASP A 408 -22.46 -3.62 -2.02
N ASP A 409 -23.64 -3.19 -1.55
CA ASP A 409 -24.24 -3.69 -0.30
C ASP A 409 -25.63 -4.29 -0.47
N GLY A 410 -26.26 -4.12 -1.65
CA GLY A 410 -27.60 -4.61 -1.91
C GLY A 410 -28.71 -3.82 -1.20
N GLU A 411 -28.39 -2.64 -0.67
CA GLU A 411 -29.37 -1.72 -0.12
C GLU A 411 -30.28 -1.16 -1.24
N VAL A 412 -31.54 -0.93 -0.95
CA VAL A 412 -32.46 -0.38 -1.95
C VAL A 412 -32.17 1.10 -2.18
N ASP A 413 -31.82 1.45 -3.42
CA ASP A 413 -31.71 2.83 -3.92
C ASP A 413 -32.99 3.21 -4.65
N VAL A 414 -33.68 4.23 -4.19
CA VAL A 414 -34.80 4.84 -4.89
C VAL A 414 -34.26 5.91 -5.84
N ILE A 415 -34.39 5.66 -7.14
CA ILE A 415 -33.87 6.55 -8.18
C ILE A 415 -34.85 7.71 -8.43
N LYS A 416 -36.14 7.41 -8.50
CA LYS A 416 -37.19 8.38 -8.73
C LYS A 416 -38.53 7.88 -8.22
N ALA A 417 -39.41 8.81 -7.85
CA ALA A 417 -40.81 8.57 -7.58
C ALA A 417 -41.64 9.56 -8.39
N PHE A 418 -42.72 9.11 -8.97
CA PHE A 418 -43.57 9.95 -9.85
C PHE A 418 -44.98 9.40 -9.95
N VAL A 419 -45.92 10.27 -10.29
CA VAL A 419 -47.27 9.90 -10.69
C VAL A 419 -47.41 10.06 -12.22
N GLU A 420 -48.17 9.16 -12.82
CA GLU A 420 -48.45 9.21 -14.24
C GLU A 420 -49.92 8.93 -14.52
N CYS A 421 -50.43 9.47 -15.60
CA CYS A 421 -51.71 9.11 -16.21
C CYS A 421 -51.67 9.25 -17.72
N GLU A 422 -52.54 8.51 -18.41
CA GLU A 422 -52.81 8.67 -19.86
C GLU A 422 -54.00 9.63 -20.02
N THR A 423 -53.78 10.74 -20.72
CA THR A 423 -54.85 11.73 -21.02
C THR A 423 -55.05 11.89 -22.50
N GLU A 424 -56.28 12.27 -22.87
CA GLU A 424 -56.70 12.55 -24.25
C GLU A 424 -56.74 14.09 -24.53
N GLU A 425 -55.71 14.85 -24.14
CA GLU A 425 -55.70 16.30 -24.46
C GLU A 425 -55.26 16.59 -25.88
N PRO A 426 -55.88 17.64 -26.56
CA PRO A 426 -55.42 18.11 -27.83
C PRO A 426 -54.06 18.81 -27.71
N GLU A 427 -53.19 18.57 -28.67
CA GLU A 427 -51.83 19.11 -28.73
C GLU A 427 -51.76 20.59 -28.35
N LYS A 428 -51.15 20.92 -27.20
CA LYS A 428 -50.46 22.18 -26.96
C LYS A 428 -48.97 21.90 -27.00
N GLU A 429 -48.37 22.31 -28.11
CA GLU A 429 -46.93 22.41 -28.24
C GLU A 429 -46.37 23.10 -26.99
N THR A 430 -45.50 22.46 -26.23
CA THR A 430 -44.48 23.07 -25.35
C THR A 430 -44.09 22.29 -24.14
N LEU A 431 -44.56 21.06 -23.83
CA LEU A 431 -44.15 20.32 -22.65
C LEU A 431 -43.19 19.12 -22.92
N MET A 432 -42.95 18.79 -24.17
CA MET A 432 -42.14 17.61 -24.53
C MET A 432 -40.63 17.83 -24.37
N ASP A 433 -40.15 19.06 -24.39
CA ASP A 433 -38.74 19.38 -24.18
C ASP A 433 -38.33 19.34 -22.68
N GLY A 434 -39.28 19.68 -21.79
CA GLY A 434 -39.01 19.59 -20.34
C GLY A 434 -38.90 18.16 -19.82
N VAL A 435 -39.67 17.24 -20.38
CA VAL A 435 -39.67 15.82 -19.95
C VAL A 435 -38.48 15.05 -20.54
N LYS A 436 -38.03 15.37 -21.77
CA LYS A 436 -36.79 14.78 -22.31
C LYS A 436 -35.55 15.15 -21.50
N ASN A 437 -35.50 16.37 -20.99
CA ASN A 437 -34.39 16.80 -20.15
C ASN A 437 -34.45 16.21 -18.71
N LEU A 438 -35.64 15.90 -18.18
CA LEU A 438 -35.82 15.34 -16.87
C LEU A 438 -35.55 13.82 -16.82
N PHE A 439 -35.73 13.12 -17.95
CA PHE A 439 -35.60 11.65 -18.00
C PHE A 439 -34.36 11.13 -18.75
N GLY A 440 -33.45 12.00 -19.17
CA GLY A 440 -32.14 11.59 -19.72
C GLY A 440 -32.16 10.82 -21.02
N PHE A 441 -33.26 10.88 -21.83
CA PHE A 441 -33.32 10.31 -23.17
C PHE A 441 -32.99 11.34 -24.26
N GLY A 442 -32.11 12.28 -23.98
CA GLY A 442 -31.53 13.21 -24.94
C GLY A 442 -30.16 12.69 -25.40
N LYS A 443 -29.95 12.76 -26.72
CA LYS A 443 -28.73 12.35 -27.44
C LYS A 443 -27.44 12.60 -26.65
N LYS A 444 -26.54 11.60 -26.73
CA LYS A 444 -25.11 11.77 -26.46
C LYS A 444 -24.59 13.11 -26.95
N ASP A 445 -23.98 13.86 -26.04
CA ASP A 445 -22.60 14.31 -26.16
C ASP A 445 -22.23 15.11 -24.90
N GLU A 446 -20.99 14.88 -24.47
CA GLU A 446 -20.16 15.66 -23.54
C GLU A 446 -20.27 15.41 -22.03
N GLN A 447 -19.22 14.74 -21.58
CA GLN A 447 -18.43 14.97 -20.35
C GLN A 447 -19.18 15.08 -19.02
N GLN A 448 -19.24 13.98 -18.29
CA GLN A 448 -19.39 14.02 -16.84
C GLN A 448 -18.02 14.07 -16.17
N GLN A 449 -17.67 15.23 -15.66
CA GLN A 449 -16.67 15.38 -14.60
C GLN A 449 -17.28 14.96 -13.26
N PRO A 450 -16.52 14.33 -12.36
CA PRO A 450 -16.98 13.99 -11.02
C PRO A 450 -17.09 15.26 -10.16
N LEU A 451 -18.20 15.39 -9.46
CA LEU A 451 -18.41 16.39 -8.40
C LEU A 451 -17.39 16.14 -7.27
N VAL A 452 -16.43 17.02 -7.14
CA VAL A 452 -15.57 17.17 -5.97
C VAL A 452 -16.24 18.15 -5.02
N ASP A 453 -16.44 17.69 -3.79
CA ASP A 453 -16.87 18.49 -2.66
C ASP A 453 -15.85 19.61 -2.40
N LYS A 454 -16.33 20.86 -2.43
CA LYS A 454 -15.54 22.04 -2.09
C LYS A 454 -15.49 22.20 -0.58
N THR A 455 -14.30 22.19 -0.05
CA THR A 455 -13.96 22.97 1.15
C THR A 455 -12.97 24.04 0.75
N ASP A 456 -13.34 25.25 1.19
CA ASP A 456 -12.69 26.53 0.95
C ASP A 456 -11.22 26.55 1.38
N THR A 457 -10.40 27.16 0.56
CA THR A 457 -9.43 28.19 0.96
C THR A 457 -8.92 28.94 -0.26
N ASP A 458 -8.96 30.29 -0.13
CA ASP A 458 -8.53 31.31 -1.06
C ASP A 458 -7.02 31.25 -1.37
N GLU A 459 -6.60 31.62 -2.58
CA GLU A 459 -5.92 32.85 -2.99
C GLU A 459 -5.19 32.68 -4.35
N ASP A 460 -5.52 33.64 -5.21
CA ASP A 460 -4.78 34.35 -6.26
C ASP A 460 -3.68 33.68 -7.13
N ALA A 461 -3.82 33.74 -8.43
CA ALA A 461 -3.23 34.66 -9.42
C ALA A 461 -3.14 34.09 -10.84
N GLU A 462 -3.75 34.83 -11.74
CA GLU A 462 -3.43 35.21 -13.14
C GLU A 462 -2.40 34.34 -13.95
N GLY A 463 -2.84 33.88 -15.10
CA GLY A 463 -2.46 34.54 -16.33
C GLY A 463 -1.95 33.67 -17.48
N THR A 464 -2.66 33.72 -18.57
CA THR A 464 -2.29 33.79 -20.01
C THR A 464 -1.84 32.57 -20.79
N SER A 465 -2.70 32.24 -21.72
CA SER A 465 -2.55 32.16 -23.20
C SER A 465 -1.85 30.99 -23.88
N SER A 466 -2.67 30.38 -24.71
CA SER A 466 -2.38 29.59 -25.93
C SER A 466 -1.36 30.24 -26.90
N PRO A 467 -0.97 29.68 -28.07
CA PRO A 467 -1.76 28.84 -29.00
C PRO A 467 -0.98 27.83 -29.89
N SER A 468 -1.79 26.95 -30.56
CA SER A 468 -1.70 26.49 -31.96
C SER A 468 -0.40 25.82 -32.45
N SER A 469 -0.41 24.91 -33.36
CA SER A 469 -1.07 24.59 -34.58
C SER A 469 -0.38 23.40 -35.27
N GLU A 470 -1.19 22.72 -36.13
CA GLU A 470 -0.93 22.25 -37.49
C GLU A 470 0.02 21.03 -37.64
N ALA A 471 -0.19 20.10 -38.55
CA ALA A 471 -1.03 19.89 -39.72
C ALA A 471 -0.82 18.45 -40.20
N SER A 472 -1.83 17.97 -40.95
CA SER A 472 -1.75 16.80 -41.85
C SER A 472 -0.81 17.06 -43.06
N PRO A 473 -0.51 16.09 -43.97
CA PRO A 473 -1.42 15.43 -44.88
C PRO A 473 -1.04 13.98 -45.30
N ALA A 474 -2.00 13.17 -45.64
CA ALA A 474 -2.51 12.65 -46.91
C ALA A 474 -1.57 11.86 -47.84
N GLU A 475 -2.20 10.88 -48.48
CA GLU A 475 -2.04 10.18 -49.77
C GLU A 475 -1.60 8.72 -49.66
N ASP A 476 -2.06 7.77 -50.39
CA ASP A 476 -3.09 7.58 -51.42
C ASP A 476 -3.01 6.12 -51.90
N LYS A 477 -4.15 5.60 -52.51
CA LYS A 477 -4.26 4.56 -53.53
C LYS A 477 -4.05 3.06 -53.15
N THR A 478 -4.82 2.17 -53.57
CA THR A 478 -5.83 1.84 -54.64
C THR A 478 -6.12 0.36 -54.61
N SER A 479 -7.41 0.03 -54.94
CA SER A 479 -7.91 -1.09 -55.73
C SER A 479 -7.73 -2.52 -55.22
N ASP A 480 -8.69 -3.41 -55.23
CA ASP A 480 -9.63 -3.84 -56.29
C ASP A 480 -10.71 -4.76 -55.70
N SER A 481 -11.92 -4.66 -56.21
CA SER A 481 -12.98 -5.66 -56.17
C SER A 481 -12.76 -6.72 -57.26
N PRO A 482 -13.43 -7.92 -57.29
CA PRO A 482 -14.85 -7.98 -57.60
C PRO A 482 -15.72 -9.15 -57.04
N ALA A 483 -17.01 -8.86 -56.90
CA ALA A 483 -18.20 -9.57 -57.33
C ALA A 483 -18.45 -11.07 -57.06
N SER A 484 -19.62 -11.37 -56.44
CA SER A 484 -20.74 -12.05 -57.13
C SER A 484 -21.92 -12.30 -56.21
N ALA A 485 -23.09 -11.80 -56.59
CA ALA A 485 -24.41 -12.24 -56.13
C ALA A 485 -24.89 -13.45 -57.00
N PRO A 486 -26.02 -14.15 -56.69
CA PRO A 486 -27.36 -13.67 -56.95
C PRO A 486 -28.45 -14.11 -55.94
N SER A 487 -29.43 -13.22 -55.69
CA SER A 487 -30.78 -13.18 -56.27
C SER A 487 -31.79 -14.26 -55.87
N ALA A 488 -32.89 -13.81 -55.25
CA ALA A 488 -34.29 -14.13 -55.57
C ALA A 488 -35.18 -13.45 -54.50
N ALA A 489 -35.94 -12.57 -54.86
CA ALA A 489 -37.24 -12.40 -55.51
C ALA A 489 -38.32 -11.96 -54.47
N ASN A 490 -38.76 -10.74 -54.60
CA ASN A 490 -40.00 -10.14 -54.08
C ASN A 490 -41.17 -10.55 -54.94
N PRO A 491 -42.40 -10.58 -54.49
CA PRO A 491 -43.52 -10.15 -55.24
C PRO A 491 -44.23 -8.93 -54.67
N THR A 492 -44.57 -8.03 -55.54
CA THR A 492 -45.34 -6.81 -55.45
C THR A 492 -46.83 -7.09 -55.19
N PRO A 493 -47.56 -6.27 -54.40
CA PRO A 493 -49.04 -6.31 -54.40
C PRO A 493 -49.67 -5.32 -55.37
N GLU A 494 -50.75 -5.80 -55.96
CA GLU A 494 -51.70 -5.11 -56.83
C GLU A 494 -52.43 -4.01 -56.06
N GLU A 495 -52.75 -2.92 -56.82
CA GLU A 495 -53.67 -1.85 -56.45
C GLU A 495 -55.12 -2.35 -56.41
N ALA A 496 -55.85 -1.95 -55.36
CA ALA A 496 -57.33 -1.93 -55.42
C ALA A 496 -57.86 -0.67 -54.72
N GLU A 497 -58.67 -0.01 -55.37
CA GLU A 497 -59.33 1.26 -55.11
C GLU A 497 -60.06 1.34 -53.75
N ALA A 498 -60.13 2.57 -53.25
CA ALA A 498 -60.81 2.97 -52.00
C ALA A 498 -62.33 2.98 -52.18
N PRO A 499 -63.02 2.87 -51.02
CA PRO A 499 -64.16 3.81 -50.87
C PRO A 499 -64.07 4.60 -49.60
N ASP A 500 -64.55 5.83 -49.67
CA ASP A 500 -64.69 6.76 -48.53
C ASP A 500 -65.13 6.19 -47.24
N ALA A 501 -64.34 6.39 -46.19
CA ALA A 501 -64.79 6.22 -44.82
C ALA A 501 -64.15 7.34 -43.93
N LYS A 502 -65.02 8.19 -43.50
CA LYS A 502 -64.99 9.08 -42.31
C LYS A 502 -63.75 9.04 -41.48
N ALA A 503 -63.04 10.14 -41.42
CA ALA A 503 -61.99 10.41 -40.51
C ALA A 503 -62.48 10.12 -39.06
N SER A 504 -62.11 8.98 -38.52
CA SER A 504 -62.01 8.78 -37.05
C SER A 504 -60.69 9.36 -36.65
N THR A 505 -60.69 10.53 -36.05
CA THR A 505 -59.59 11.10 -35.31
C THR A 505 -59.16 10.08 -34.23
N THR A 506 -58.12 9.30 -34.49
CA THR A 506 -57.40 8.54 -33.47
C THR A 506 -56.79 9.56 -32.53
N LYS A 507 -57.45 9.80 -31.38
CA LYS A 507 -56.93 10.59 -30.28
C LYS A 507 -55.64 9.89 -29.82
N THR A 508 -54.51 10.56 -30.01
CA THR A 508 -53.22 10.11 -29.48
C THR A 508 -53.26 10.31 -27.97
N LYS A 509 -53.19 9.20 -27.21
CA LYS A 509 -53.05 9.24 -25.76
C LYS A 509 -51.68 9.79 -25.43
N GLN A 510 -51.60 10.83 -24.60
CA GLN A 510 -50.39 11.42 -24.10
C GLN A 510 -50.17 11.00 -22.64
N LEU A 511 -48.98 10.51 -22.34
CA LEU A 511 -48.58 10.17 -20.96
C LEU A 511 -48.08 11.43 -20.26
N VAL A 512 -48.76 11.86 -19.22
CA VAL A 512 -48.34 12.97 -18.32
C VAL A 512 -47.66 12.38 -17.07
N VAL A 513 -46.49 12.92 -16.74
CA VAL A 513 -45.69 12.44 -15.61
C VAL A 513 -45.32 13.62 -14.69
N ILE A 514 -45.61 13.53 -13.40
CA ILE A 514 -45.27 14.53 -12.40
C ILE A 514 -44.37 13.87 -11.33
N PRO A 515 -43.18 14.45 -11.01
CA PRO A 515 -42.30 13.92 -9.99
C PRO A 515 -42.92 14.09 -8.58
N VAL A 516 -42.74 13.09 -7.73
CA VAL A 516 -43.18 13.10 -6.33
C VAL A 516 -41.96 13.19 -5.44
N THR A 517 -41.97 14.14 -4.49
CA THR A 517 -40.96 14.26 -3.47
C THR A 517 -41.22 13.29 -2.33
N PHE A 518 -40.13 12.77 -1.73
CA PHE A 518 -40.19 11.79 -0.67
C PHE A 518 -39.02 11.96 0.30
N THR A 519 -39.19 11.51 1.53
CA THR A 519 -38.11 11.24 2.46
C THR A 519 -37.78 9.77 2.46
N LEU A 520 -36.51 9.42 2.66
CA LEU A 520 -36.04 8.04 2.72
C LEU A 520 -35.22 7.86 4.00
N GLU A 521 -35.78 7.13 4.95
CA GLU A 521 -35.19 6.88 6.25
C GLU A 521 -34.78 5.42 6.37
N ARG A 522 -33.66 5.16 7.07
CA ARG A 522 -33.26 3.82 7.44
C ARG A 522 -34.10 3.33 8.61
N ALA A 523 -34.60 2.10 8.52
CA ALA A 523 -35.41 1.48 9.55
C ALA A 523 -34.57 0.72 10.59
N ASP A 524 -33.25 0.68 10.40
CA ASP A 524 -32.33 -0.11 11.23
C ASP A 524 -32.03 0.53 12.59
N LYS A 525 -31.73 -0.31 13.55
CA LYS A 525 -31.29 0.05 14.90
C LYS A 525 -29.82 0.47 14.98
N LEU A 526 -29.06 0.34 13.88
CA LEU A 526 -27.62 0.61 13.79
C LEU A 526 -27.27 2.07 13.51
N SER A 527 -28.28 2.93 13.31
CA SER A 527 -28.05 4.37 13.24
C SER A 527 -27.70 4.91 14.62
N LEU A 528 -26.42 4.79 14.99
CA LEU A 528 -25.92 5.31 16.25
C LEU A 528 -26.05 6.84 16.24
N PRO A 529 -26.64 7.46 17.29
CA PRO A 529 -26.61 8.91 17.45
C PRO A 529 -25.18 9.43 17.41
N ALA A 530 -24.97 10.65 16.94
CA ALA A 530 -23.65 11.25 16.84
C ALA A 530 -22.87 11.21 18.16
N GLU A 531 -23.56 11.40 19.29
CA GLU A 531 -22.96 11.30 20.63
C GLU A 531 -22.47 9.89 20.95
N ALA A 532 -23.26 8.85 20.63
CA ALA A 532 -22.86 7.46 20.84
C ALA A 532 -21.67 7.09 19.93
N LEU A 533 -21.67 7.56 18.68
CA LEU A 533 -20.54 7.37 17.76
C LEU A 533 -19.27 8.04 18.28
N GLN A 534 -19.39 9.24 18.84
CA GLN A 534 -18.26 9.94 19.45
C GLN A 534 -17.75 9.19 20.68
N ALA A 535 -18.63 8.72 21.55
CA ALA A 535 -18.25 7.91 22.72
C ALA A 535 -17.50 6.64 22.33
N VAL A 536 -17.92 5.95 21.24
CA VAL A 536 -17.21 4.78 20.71
C VAL A 536 -15.81 5.17 20.21
N LYS A 537 -15.67 6.27 19.46
CA LYS A 537 -14.38 6.78 18.99
C LYS A 537 -13.43 7.10 20.15
N GLU A 538 -13.95 7.74 21.20
CA GLU A 538 -13.17 8.05 22.42
C GLU A 538 -12.72 6.79 23.15
N ARG A 539 -13.61 5.82 23.27
CA ARG A 539 -13.28 4.53 23.87
C ARG A 539 -12.18 3.78 23.10
N ILE A 540 -12.24 3.78 21.76
CA ILE A 540 -11.19 3.17 20.91
C ILE A 540 -9.85 3.87 21.15
N LYS A 541 -9.84 5.22 21.15
CA LYS A 541 -8.62 6.00 21.43
C LYS A 541 -8.07 5.74 22.83
N ALA A 542 -8.92 5.54 23.83
CA ALA A 542 -8.51 5.19 25.17
C ALA A 542 -7.81 3.81 25.24
N PHE A 543 -8.33 2.82 24.52
CA PHE A 543 -7.67 1.52 24.40
C PHE A 543 -6.31 1.61 23.69
N GLU A 544 -6.23 2.36 22.60
CA GLU A 544 -4.96 2.59 21.87
C GLU A 544 -3.92 3.27 22.78
N ALA A 545 -4.36 4.28 23.53
CA ALA A 545 -3.48 4.97 24.47
C ALA A 545 -3.00 4.03 25.59
N SER A 546 -3.88 3.18 26.12
CA SER A 546 -3.56 2.17 27.13
C SER A 546 -2.56 1.13 26.61
N ASP A 547 -2.80 0.58 25.42
CA ASP A 547 -1.89 -0.38 24.78
C ASP A 547 -0.53 0.23 24.48
N LYS A 548 -0.48 1.47 24.00
CA LYS A 548 0.76 2.21 23.78
C LYS A 548 1.52 2.43 25.10
N ALA A 549 0.80 2.83 26.15
CA ALA A 549 1.41 3.03 27.47
C ALA A 549 2.00 1.72 28.01
N ARG A 550 1.29 0.61 27.88
CA ARG A 550 1.77 -0.72 28.26
C ARG A 550 3.03 -1.11 27.49
N ARG A 551 3.01 -1.02 26.16
CA ARG A 551 4.19 -1.34 25.32
C ARG A 551 5.41 -0.50 25.68
N LEU A 552 5.21 0.82 25.88
CA LEU A 552 6.29 1.71 26.27
C LEU A 552 6.82 1.42 27.67
N ARG A 553 5.97 0.94 28.58
CA ARG A 553 6.39 0.48 29.90
C ARG A 553 7.24 -0.79 29.81
N GLU A 554 6.73 -1.80 29.08
CA GLU A 554 7.44 -3.07 28.84
C GLU A 554 8.79 -2.84 28.15
N GLU A 555 8.84 -1.97 27.16
CA GLU A 555 10.06 -1.56 26.48
C GLU A 555 11.06 -0.90 27.47
N THR A 556 10.58 0.00 28.33
CA THR A 556 11.43 0.66 29.32
C THR A 556 11.94 -0.34 30.37
N LEU A 557 11.11 -1.32 30.77
CA LEU A 557 11.51 -2.42 31.67
C LEU A 557 12.63 -3.25 31.03
N ASN A 558 12.44 -3.68 29.78
CA ASN A 558 13.45 -4.44 29.03
C ASN A 558 14.77 -3.64 28.84
N GLN A 559 14.64 -2.32 28.60
CA GLN A 559 15.80 -1.43 28.50
C GLN A 559 16.56 -1.35 29.84
N LEU A 560 15.86 -1.24 30.97
CA LEU A 560 16.47 -1.20 32.27
C LEU A 560 17.15 -2.54 32.61
N GLU A 561 16.45 -3.65 32.36
CA GLU A 561 17.00 -4.99 32.55
C GLU A 561 18.24 -5.22 31.67
N GLY A 562 18.17 -4.97 30.40
CA GLY A 562 19.29 -5.09 29.47
C GLY A 562 20.47 -4.18 29.88
N TYR A 563 20.17 -2.98 30.43
CA TYR A 563 21.23 -2.08 30.86
C TYR A 563 21.90 -2.53 32.14
N THR A 564 21.22 -3.26 33.06
CA THR A 564 21.86 -3.86 34.24
C THR A 564 22.91 -4.93 33.86
N TYR A 565 22.59 -5.76 32.85
CA TYR A 565 23.55 -6.73 32.31
C TYR A 565 24.72 -6.02 31.62
N LYS A 566 24.44 -5.00 30.79
CA LYS A 566 25.48 -4.20 30.13
C LYS A 566 26.39 -3.51 31.12
N ALA A 567 25.87 -2.97 32.23
CA ALA A 567 26.68 -2.33 33.26
C ALA A 567 27.63 -3.31 33.95
N ARG A 568 27.18 -4.54 34.21
CA ARG A 568 28.03 -5.62 34.78
C ARG A 568 29.11 -6.07 33.77
N ASP A 569 28.75 -6.24 32.49
CA ASP A 569 29.71 -6.61 31.45
C ASP A 569 30.81 -5.54 31.28
N LEU A 570 30.45 -4.27 31.38
CA LEU A 570 31.40 -3.16 31.34
C LEU A 570 32.39 -3.19 32.53
N LEU A 571 31.96 -3.61 33.73
CA LEU A 571 32.82 -3.73 34.93
C LEU A 571 33.88 -4.82 34.78
N ASP A 572 33.66 -5.82 33.94
CA ASP A 572 34.62 -6.89 33.62
C ASP A 572 35.56 -6.48 32.47
N GLY A 573 35.26 -5.41 31.74
CA GLY A 573 36.05 -4.91 30.61
C GLY A 573 37.35 -4.24 31.02
N GLU A 574 38.52 -4.68 30.53
CA GLU A 574 39.85 -4.15 30.89
C GLU A 574 39.94 -2.63 30.61
N ALA A 575 39.42 -2.13 29.51
CA ALA A 575 39.42 -0.72 29.15
C ALA A 575 38.57 0.12 30.11
N PHE A 576 37.43 -0.40 30.56
CA PHE A 576 36.55 0.26 31.50
C PHE A 576 37.15 0.32 32.88
N VAL A 577 37.77 -0.79 33.33
CA VAL A 577 38.50 -0.87 34.62
C VAL A 577 39.65 0.12 34.62
N ALA A 578 40.44 0.22 33.56
CA ALA A 578 41.55 1.17 33.43
C ALA A 578 41.12 2.65 33.49
N ALA A 579 39.91 2.96 32.96
CA ALA A 579 39.36 4.31 32.89
C ALA A 579 38.49 4.71 34.09
N SER A 580 38.29 3.79 35.07
CA SER A 580 37.39 3.97 36.21
C SER A 580 38.13 3.95 37.54
N LYS A 581 37.67 4.77 38.50
CA LYS A 581 38.09 4.71 39.88
C LYS A 581 37.35 3.57 40.60
N GLN A 582 37.99 2.98 41.64
CA GLN A 582 37.34 1.89 42.40
C GLN A 582 35.97 2.29 42.95
N ALA A 583 35.86 3.52 43.47
CA ALA A 583 34.57 4.02 43.99
C ALA A 583 33.48 4.15 42.92
N GLU A 584 33.86 4.44 41.68
CA GLU A 584 32.90 4.50 40.55
C GLU A 584 32.41 3.08 40.20
N ARG A 585 33.30 2.09 40.17
CA ARG A 585 32.95 0.68 39.93
C ARG A 585 32.03 0.13 41.00
N ASP A 586 32.35 0.41 42.26
CA ASP A 586 31.57 -0.04 43.43
C ASP A 586 30.14 0.57 43.39
N ALA A 587 30.02 1.86 43.00
CA ALA A 587 28.74 2.53 42.86
C ALA A 587 27.90 1.97 41.68
N ILE A 588 28.53 1.68 40.53
CA ILE A 588 27.87 1.09 39.35
C ILE A 588 27.41 -0.33 39.68
N ASP A 589 28.24 -1.16 40.28
CA ASP A 589 27.91 -2.54 40.69
C ASP A 589 26.74 -2.57 41.68
N ALA A 590 26.79 -1.72 42.69
CA ALA A 590 25.73 -1.61 43.71
C ALA A 590 24.40 -1.17 43.03
N ALA A 591 24.44 -0.15 42.17
CA ALA A 591 23.25 0.33 41.44
C ALA A 591 22.70 -0.69 40.48
N ALA A 592 23.55 -1.45 39.75
CA ALA A 592 23.12 -2.50 38.82
C ALA A 592 22.48 -3.68 39.56
N ARG A 593 22.98 -4.06 40.76
CA ARG A 593 22.37 -5.09 41.60
C ARG A 593 21.04 -4.62 42.18
N ASP A 594 20.98 -3.41 42.75
CA ASP A 594 19.75 -2.85 43.29
C ASP A 594 18.66 -2.76 42.23
N ALA A 595 19.00 -2.28 41.02
CA ALA A 595 18.06 -2.21 39.91
C ALA A 595 17.59 -3.60 39.46
N SER A 596 18.48 -4.60 39.38
CA SER A 596 18.16 -5.98 39.06
C SER A 596 17.20 -6.60 40.07
N ASP A 597 17.56 -6.50 41.39
CA ASP A 597 16.74 -7.08 42.44
C ASP A 597 15.37 -6.43 42.52
N TRP A 598 15.29 -5.12 42.30
CA TRP A 598 14.06 -4.38 42.29
C TRP A 598 13.15 -4.76 41.07
N ILE A 599 13.70 -4.97 39.86
CA ILE A 599 12.95 -5.39 38.67
C ILE A 599 12.20 -6.70 38.95
N TYR A 600 12.83 -7.67 39.60
CA TYR A 600 12.24 -8.98 39.91
C TYR A 600 11.40 -9.00 41.20
N GLY A 601 11.37 -7.89 41.95
CA GLY A 601 10.53 -7.67 43.11
C GLY A 601 9.46 -6.62 42.90
N ASP A 602 9.56 -5.50 43.65
CA ASP A 602 8.55 -4.42 43.66
C ASP A 602 8.45 -3.67 42.32
N GLY A 603 9.46 -3.77 41.45
CA GLY A 603 9.55 -3.09 40.17
C GLY A 603 8.78 -3.77 39.03
N ALA A 604 8.34 -5.02 39.21
CA ALA A 604 7.64 -5.78 38.16
C ALA A 604 6.38 -5.06 37.66
N GLU A 605 5.67 -4.36 38.52
CA GLU A 605 4.47 -3.58 38.21
C GLU A 605 4.67 -2.06 38.26
N ALA A 606 5.90 -1.58 38.42
CA ALA A 606 6.20 -0.17 38.58
C ALA A 606 5.78 0.66 37.34
N PRO A 607 5.38 1.93 37.53
CA PRO A 607 5.05 2.81 36.44
C PRO A 607 6.29 3.13 35.59
N ARG A 608 6.05 3.44 34.29
CA ARG A 608 7.11 3.75 33.31
C ARG A 608 8.09 4.82 33.79
N ASP A 609 7.60 5.85 34.44
CA ASP A 609 8.42 7.00 34.87
C ASP A 609 9.45 6.59 35.93
N GLU A 610 9.10 5.67 36.80
CA GLU A 610 10.02 5.11 37.82
C GLU A 610 11.07 4.22 37.16
N LEU A 611 10.67 3.34 36.24
CA LEU A 611 11.58 2.54 35.42
C LEU A 611 12.60 3.42 34.68
N LYS A 612 12.11 4.51 34.05
CA LYS A 612 12.96 5.46 33.35
C LYS A 612 13.89 6.24 34.26
N ALA A 613 13.44 6.59 35.45
CA ALA A 613 14.28 7.27 36.43
C ALA A 613 15.44 6.38 36.88
N ARG A 614 15.17 5.09 37.16
CA ARG A 614 16.23 4.11 37.58
C ARG A 614 17.18 3.83 36.42
N LEU A 615 16.66 3.66 35.19
CA LEU A 615 17.51 3.50 34.01
C LEU A 615 18.45 4.69 33.84
N LYS A 616 17.91 5.90 33.95
CA LYS A 616 18.69 7.12 33.84
C LYS A 616 19.74 7.22 34.95
N ALA A 617 19.40 6.92 36.20
CA ALA A 617 20.35 6.95 37.31
C ALA A 617 21.54 6.01 37.09
N LEU A 618 21.30 4.79 36.57
CA LEU A 618 22.37 3.85 36.24
C LEU A 618 23.19 4.33 35.02
N GLN A 619 22.53 4.92 34.01
CA GLN A 619 23.20 5.52 32.85
C GLN A 619 24.11 6.69 33.26
N ASP A 620 23.64 7.56 34.15
CA ASP A 620 24.38 8.73 34.63
C ASP A 620 25.66 8.32 35.41
N LEU A 621 25.64 7.16 36.09
CA LEU A 621 26.84 6.59 36.77
C LEU A 621 27.86 6.00 35.76
N VAL A 622 27.37 5.33 34.70
CA VAL A 622 28.23 4.64 33.73
C VAL A 622 28.79 5.62 32.68
N ALA A 623 28.04 6.66 32.32
CA ALA A 623 28.37 7.57 31.24
C ALA A 623 29.74 8.27 31.36
N PRO A 624 30.16 8.76 32.53
CA PRO A 624 31.49 9.40 32.66
C PRO A 624 32.63 8.45 32.31
N VAL A 625 32.58 7.20 32.81
CA VAL A 625 33.60 6.18 32.54
C VAL A 625 33.58 5.77 31.07
N THR A 626 32.43 5.50 30.52
CA THR A 626 32.28 5.15 29.08
C THR A 626 32.83 6.27 28.21
N ARG A 627 32.55 7.54 28.55
CA ARG A 627 33.12 8.69 27.86
C ARG A 627 34.64 8.68 27.90
N ARG A 628 35.28 8.39 29.04
CA ARG A 628 36.77 8.30 29.14
C ARG A 628 37.31 7.19 28.23
N VAL A 629 36.66 6.02 28.19
CA VAL A 629 37.04 4.90 27.33
C VAL A 629 36.88 5.28 25.82
N ASP A 630 35.76 5.85 25.43
CA ASP A 630 35.51 6.28 24.07
C ASP A 630 36.51 7.34 23.62
N GLU A 631 36.76 8.33 24.49
CA GLU A 631 37.74 9.37 24.23
C GLU A 631 39.18 8.79 24.16
N ALA A 632 39.55 7.88 25.00
CA ALA A 632 40.87 7.24 24.94
C ALA A 632 41.08 6.45 23.66
N THR A 633 40.03 5.81 23.16
CA THR A 633 40.07 4.99 21.96
C THR A 633 40.07 5.84 20.68
N LYS A 634 39.20 6.87 20.57
CA LYS A 634 38.98 7.63 19.37
C LYS A 634 39.89 8.84 19.22
N ARG A 635 40.37 9.40 20.31
CA ARG A 635 41.22 10.61 20.31
C ARG A 635 42.50 10.46 19.50
N PRO A 636 43.27 9.36 19.55
CA PRO A 636 44.49 9.24 18.74
C PRO A 636 44.22 9.41 17.27
N ASP A 637 43.16 8.79 16.74
CA ASP A 637 42.79 8.90 15.33
C ASP A 637 42.25 10.31 14.97
N ALA A 638 41.48 10.93 15.85
CA ALA A 638 41.00 12.28 15.67
C ALA A 638 42.16 13.29 15.65
N VAL A 639 43.14 13.17 16.55
CA VAL A 639 44.35 13.99 16.60
C VAL A 639 45.17 13.82 15.33
N LYS A 640 45.39 12.58 14.88
CA LYS A 640 46.07 12.28 13.61
C LYS A 640 45.35 12.91 12.43
N GLY A 641 44.04 12.77 12.34
CA GLY A 641 43.23 13.36 11.28
C GLY A 641 43.29 14.90 11.24
N LEU A 642 43.35 15.57 12.39
CA LEU A 642 43.54 17.01 12.47
C LEU A 642 44.95 17.39 12.08
N GLN A 643 45.98 16.64 12.51
CA GLN A 643 47.39 16.90 12.11
C GLN A 643 47.58 16.79 10.60
N GLU A 644 47.07 15.70 9.99
CA GLU A 644 47.11 15.54 8.53
C GLU A 644 46.40 16.69 7.78
N ALA A 645 45.25 17.17 8.31
CA ALA A 645 44.57 18.32 7.72
C ALA A 645 45.39 19.62 7.87
N LEU A 646 46.04 19.81 9.01
CA LEU A 646 46.94 20.93 9.22
C LEU A 646 48.17 20.89 8.28
N ASP A 647 48.78 19.71 8.13
CA ASP A 647 49.94 19.52 7.26
C ASP A 647 49.56 19.79 5.78
N LYS A 648 48.44 19.28 5.30
CA LYS A 648 47.90 19.57 3.96
C LYS A 648 47.64 21.06 3.76
N THR A 649 47.04 21.72 4.76
CA THR A 649 46.77 23.15 4.70
C THR A 649 48.06 23.95 4.60
N LYS A 650 49.07 23.58 5.39
CA LYS A 650 50.37 24.19 5.38
C LYS A 650 51.07 24.04 4.01
N GLU A 651 51.14 22.81 3.52
CA GLU A 651 51.73 22.50 2.21
C GLU A 651 51.04 23.29 1.10
N PHE A 652 49.72 23.34 1.11
CA PHE A 652 48.93 24.12 0.16
C PHE A 652 49.27 25.61 0.21
N VAL A 653 49.28 26.21 1.41
CA VAL A 653 49.63 27.63 1.60
C VAL A 653 51.07 27.93 1.19
N ASP A 654 52.04 27.08 1.57
CA ASP A 654 53.44 27.24 1.23
C ASP A 654 53.68 27.13 -0.28
N ASN A 655 53.00 26.18 -0.96
CA ASN A 655 53.08 26.04 -2.42
C ASN A 655 52.54 27.29 -3.15
N ILE A 656 51.43 27.86 -2.66
CA ILE A 656 50.88 29.07 -3.28
C ILE A 656 51.83 30.27 -3.04
N LYS A 657 52.40 30.40 -1.86
CA LYS A 657 53.38 31.45 -1.57
C LYS A 657 54.59 31.34 -2.49
N ASP A 658 55.09 30.13 -2.71
CA ASP A 658 56.20 29.87 -3.61
C ASP A 658 55.86 30.28 -5.07
N GLN A 659 54.65 29.96 -5.51
CA GLN A 659 54.13 30.39 -6.83
C GLN A 659 54.04 31.93 -6.93
N ILE A 660 53.57 32.61 -5.89
CA ILE A 660 53.48 34.06 -5.84
C ILE A 660 54.92 34.67 -5.92
N ALA A 661 55.85 34.16 -5.08
CA ALA A 661 57.20 34.61 -5.05
C ALA A 661 57.95 34.40 -6.38
N LYS A 662 57.80 33.24 -7.01
CA LYS A 662 58.36 32.94 -8.35
C LYS A 662 57.82 33.90 -9.42
N ARG A 663 56.54 34.26 -9.33
CA ARG A 663 55.90 35.20 -10.25
C ARG A 663 56.42 36.65 -10.02
N GLU A 664 56.48 37.04 -8.76
CA GLU A 664 57.04 38.37 -8.40
C GLU A 664 58.49 38.51 -8.82
N ALA A 665 59.32 37.46 -8.61
CA ALA A 665 60.73 37.49 -9.08
C ALA A 665 60.85 37.58 -10.62
N TYR A 666 59.96 36.85 -11.33
CA TYR A 666 59.89 36.92 -12.80
C TYR A 666 59.49 38.32 -13.29
N VAL A 667 58.43 38.90 -12.68
CA VAL A 667 57.98 40.25 -13.01
C VAL A 667 59.06 41.28 -12.69
N ALA A 668 59.77 41.16 -11.56
CA ALA A 668 60.90 42.04 -11.20
C ALA A 668 62.12 41.94 -12.20
N SER A 669 62.37 40.65 -12.61
CA SER A 669 63.48 40.47 -13.63
C SER A 669 63.05 40.98 -15.00
N ALA A 670 61.81 40.91 -15.39
CA ALA A 670 61.26 41.42 -16.64
C ALA A 670 61.26 43.00 -16.65
N THR A 671 60.95 43.62 -15.50
CA THR A 671 61.01 45.09 -15.35
C THR A 671 62.45 45.60 -15.29
N ALA A 672 63.38 44.89 -14.66
CA ALA A 672 64.77 45.19 -14.65
C ALA A 672 65.44 45.07 -16.06
N ALA A 673 64.92 44.09 -16.86
CA ALA A 673 65.39 43.99 -18.28
C ALA A 673 64.81 45.09 -19.20
N SER A 674 63.65 45.67 -18.84
CA SER A 674 63.03 46.79 -19.58
C SER A 674 63.71 48.15 -19.29
N ASP A 675 64.37 48.33 -18.14
CA ASP A 675 65.04 49.55 -17.72
C ASP A 675 66.48 49.70 -18.30
N SER A 676 66.99 48.62 -18.94
CA SER A 676 68.38 48.63 -19.50
C SER A 676 68.41 48.74 -21.01
N THR A 677 67.34 49.06 -21.70
CA THR A 677 67.32 49.31 -23.15
C THR A 677 66.47 50.53 -23.48
N ASP A 678 67.09 51.73 -23.24
CA ASP A 678 66.66 52.97 -23.90
C ASP A 678 67.54 53.17 -25.16
N THR A 679 67.08 52.63 -26.28
CA THR A 679 67.30 53.14 -27.65
C THR A 679 66.45 52.40 -28.66
N ALA A 680 65.52 53.17 -29.18
CA ALA A 680 64.89 53.10 -30.50
C ALA A 680 64.43 51.81 -31.12
N ALA A 681 63.17 51.93 -31.43
CA ALA A 681 62.43 51.41 -32.59
C ALA A 681 61.52 50.20 -32.37
N ASP A 682 60.30 50.54 -32.59
CA ASP A 682 59.25 49.74 -33.21
C ASP A 682 58.70 48.58 -32.42
N ALA A 683 57.46 48.75 -31.97
CA ALA A 683 56.62 47.74 -31.41
C ALA A 683 56.19 46.74 -32.48
N PRO A 684 56.03 45.47 -32.11
CA PRO A 684 54.93 44.80 -32.64
C PRO A 684 53.98 44.38 -31.53
N ALA A 685 52.74 44.41 -31.94
CA ALA A 685 51.52 44.22 -31.29
C ALA A 685 51.35 42.85 -30.52
N ALA A 686 50.58 42.93 -29.50
CA ALA A 686 49.98 41.76 -28.85
C ALA A 686 49.33 40.85 -29.88
N GLU A 687 49.81 39.64 -30.01
CA GLU A 687 49.12 38.60 -30.76
C GLU A 687 48.21 37.67 -29.83
N GLU A 688 47.08 37.63 -30.31
CA GLU A 688 45.98 36.74 -30.25
C GLU A 688 46.23 35.38 -29.61
N PHE A 689 45.31 35.07 -28.74
CA PHE A 689 44.99 33.72 -28.31
C PHE A 689 44.39 32.98 -29.52
N VAL A 690 45.09 32.02 -30.05
CA VAL A 690 44.58 31.09 -31.09
C VAL A 690 44.09 29.85 -30.40
N ASP A 691 42.81 29.60 -30.61
CA ASP A 691 42.13 28.32 -30.34
C ASP A 691 42.88 27.19 -31.09
N LEU A 692 43.19 26.14 -30.39
CA LEU A 692 43.58 24.86 -30.99
C LEU A 692 42.34 24.04 -31.14
N GLU A 693 41.76 24.04 -32.34
CA GLU A 693 40.79 23.01 -32.77
C GLU A 693 41.53 21.78 -33.31
N ASP A 694 40.92 20.64 -33.03
CA ASP A 694 41.26 19.27 -33.42
C ASP A 694 41.63 19.11 -34.90
N GLU A 695 42.68 18.33 -35.19
CA GLU A 695 42.72 17.45 -36.36
C GLU A 695 43.16 16.04 -35.95
N ASP A 696 42.20 15.13 -36.06
CA ASP A 696 42.35 13.69 -36.01
C ASP A 696 43.09 13.14 -37.25
N ALA A 697 44.27 12.62 -37.07
CA ALA A 697 44.84 11.62 -38.00
C ALA A 697 45.99 10.84 -37.35
N GLY A 698 45.76 9.58 -37.17
CA GLY A 698 46.62 8.61 -36.53
C GLY A 698 48.07 8.58 -37.01
N ARG A 699 48.97 8.57 -36.01
CA ARG A 699 50.26 7.87 -36.11
C ARG A 699 50.85 7.61 -34.73
N LYS A 700 51.16 6.36 -34.49
CA LYS A 700 51.94 5.91 -33.34
C LYS A 700 53.37 6.52 -33.42
N THR A 701 53.80 7.29 -32.40
CA THR A 701 55.21 7.40 -32.01
C THR A 701 55.37 7.91 -30.59
N ASP A 702 56.18 7.21 -29.84
CA ASP A 702 56.95 7.47 -28.65
C ASP A 702 56.58 8.55 -27.63
N LYS A 703 56.43 8.10 -26.40
CA LYS A 703 56.14 8.81 -25.14
C LYS A 703 57.29 9.68 -24.57
N THR A 704 58.25 10.13 -25.32
CA THR A 704 59.38 10.91 -24.81
C THR A 704 59.47 12.37 -25.33
N GLY A 705 58.53 12.83 -26.15
CA GLY A 705 58.58 14.15 -26.77
C GLY A 705 57.74 15.25 -26.13
N ALA A 706 56.71 14.87 -25.31
CA ALA A 706 55.75 15.84 -24.79
C ALA A 706 56.22 16.63 -23.53
N ALA A 707 57.15 16.08 -22.76
CA ALA A 707 57.70 16.78 -21.58
C ALA A 707 58.64 17.92 -21.92
N ALA A 708 59.44 17.79 -22.97
CA ALA A 708 60.39 18.83 -23.40
C ALA A 708 59.68 20.06 -24.00
N SER A 709 58.53 19.88 -24.65
CA SER A 709 57.79 21.02 -25.25
C SER A 709 57.04 21.87 -24.22
N MET A 710 56.70 21.30 -23.06
CA MET A 710 56.00 22.04 -22.00
C MET A 710 56.95 22.84 -21.13
N GLU A 711 58.18 22.36 -20.91
CA GLU A 711 59.23 23.13 -20.24
C GLU A 711 59.75 24.31 -21.09
N ASP A 712 59.88 24.17 -22.40
CA ASP A 712 60.27 25.27 -23.32
C ASP A 712 59.16 26.31 -23.42
N ALA A 713 57.87 25.95 -23.43
CA ALA A 713 56.75 26.88 -23.39
C ALA A 713 56.65 27.64 -22.05
N MET A 714 57.01 26.99 -20.92
CA MET A 714 57.11 27.68 -19.63
C MET A 714 58.28 28.70 -19.55
N ARG A 715 59.38 28.44 -20.26
CA ARG A 715 60.47 29.37 -20.32
C ARG A 715 60.14 30.65 -21.10
N GLU A 716 59.31 30.54 -22.14
CA GLU A 716 58.95 31.72 -22.97
C GLU A 716 57.85 32.58 -22.38
N ARG A 717 56.87 31.97 -21.65
CA ARG A 717 55.68 32.69 -21.14
C ARG A 717 55.78 33.13 -19.68
N GLY A 718 56.79 32.69 -18.96
CA GLY A 718 56.90 32.89 -17.52
C GLY A 718 55.94 32.12 -16.68
N PRO A 719 56.10 32.07 -15.34
CA PRO A 719 55.24 31.31 -14.43
C PRO A 719 53.75 31.77 -14.47
N VAL A 720 52.83 30.81 -14.44
CA VAL A 720 51.37 31.07 -14.49
C VAL A 720 50.99 32.07 -13.38
N PRO A 721 50.18 33.10 -13.66
CA PRO A 721 49.78 34.06 -12.64
C PRO A 721 48.98 33.37 -11.53
N PRO A 722 49.38 33.47 -10.25
CA PRO A 722 48.69 32.80 -9.14
C PRO A 722 47.26 33.28 -9.04
N LEU A 723 46.37 32.32 -8.72
CA LEU A 723 44.92 32.59 -8.54
C LEU A 723 44.63 33.28 -7.22
N TYR A 724 45.56 33.25 -6.28
CA TYR A 724 45.44 33.78 -4.93
C TYR A 724 46.43 34.96 -4.73
N THR A 725 46.09 35.83 -3.79
CA THR A 725 46.96 36.89 -3.26
C THR A 725 47.44 36.49 -1.86
N LEU A 726 48.51 37.09 -1.36
CA LEU A 726 48.98 36.88 0.03
C LEU A 726 47.92 37.24 1.06
N GLU A 727 47.04 38.19 0.75
CA GLU A 727 45.92 38.56 1.63
C GLU A 727 44.80 37.48 1.68
N ASP A 728 44.59 36.76 0.58
CA ASP A 728 43.65 35.64 0.54
C ASP A 728 44.08 34.48 1.46
N LEU A 729 45.38 34.27 1.63
CA LEU A 729 45.96 33.19 2.45
C LEU A 729 46.01 33.50 3.94
N ARG A 730 45.90 34.77 4.32
CA ARG A 730 46.09 35.22 5.69
C ARG A 730 45.17 34.53 6.70
N GLU A 731 43.90 34.37 6.36
CA GLU A 731 42.90 33.70 7.23
C GLU A 731 43.28 32.25 7.49
N SER A 732 43.71 31.52 6.46
CA SER A 732 44.15 30.12 6.58
C SER A 732 45.42 30.00 7.41
N GLU A 733 46.37 30.93 7.28
CA GLU A 733 47.59 30.95 8.08
C GLU A 733 47.36 31.26 9.56
N GLU A 734 46.51 32.27 9.84
CA GLU A 734 46.12 32.62 11.20
C GLU A 734 45.41 31.46 11.89
N LEU A 735 44.47 30.78 11.18
CA LEU A 735 43.77 29.63 11.70
C LEU A 735 44.74 28.46 11.93
N TYR A 736 45.58 28.13 10.95
CA TYR A 736 46.61 27.10 11.05
C TYR A 736 47.50 27.35 12.30
N GLY A 737 48.01 28.56 12.50
CA GLY A 737 48.84 28.90 13.66
C GLY A 737 48.07 28.74 15.00
N LYS A 738 46.80 29.18 15.04
CA LYS A 738 45.96 29.05 16.22
C LYS A 738 45.68 27.59 16.55
N LEU A 739 45.33 26.79 15.55
CA LEU A 739 44.96 25.37 15.75
C LEU A 739 46.20 24.53 16.12
N THR A 740 47.36 24.81 15.49
CA THR A 740 48.63 24.14 15.82
C THR A 740 49.05 24.41 17.28
N ALA A 741 49.00 25.68 17.71
CA ALA A 741 49.29 26.06 19.08
C ALA A 741 48.31 25.44 20.07
N TRP A 742 47.03 25.49 19.79
CA TRP A 742 45.98 24.87 20.61
C TRP A 742 46.14 23.35 20.72
N LEU A 743 46.42 22.67 19.59
CA LEU A 743 46.59 21.20 19.63
C LEU A 743 47.82 20.80 20.47
N ALA A 744 48.93 21.54 20.33
CA ALA A 744 50.14 21.32 21.12
C ALA A 744 49.90 21.54 22.63
N GLU A 745 49.23 22.64 23.01
CA GLU A 745 48.84 22.94 24.40
C GLU A 745 47.95 21.84 24.95
N LYS A 746 46.86 21.51 24.26
CA LYS A 746 45.92 20.50 24.75
C LYS A 746 46.45 19.08 24.75
N THR A 747 47.34 18.73 23.83
CA THR A 747 48.07 17.45 23.88
C THR A 747 48.99 17.37 25.10
N THR A 748 49.64 18.48 25.48
CA THR A 748 50.50 18.53 26.69
C THR A 748 49.63 18.41 27.96
N GLU A 749 48.51 19.11 28.04
CA GLU A 749 47.56 18.99 29.15
C GLU A 749 47.06 17.56 29.28
N GLN A 750 46.66 16.96 28.14
CA GLN A 750 46.13 15.59 28.11
C GLN A 750 47.17 14.53 28.52
N ALA A 751 48.45 14.75 28.16
CA ALA A 751 49.53 13.85 28.54
C ALA A 751 49.85 13.89 30.03
N ALA A 752 49.45 14.96 30.73
CA ALA A 752 49.64 15.08 32.20
C ALA A 752 48.52 14.39 33.00
N LEU A 753 47.39 14.00 32.34
CA LEU A 753 46.23 13.36 32.96
C LEU A 753 46.39 11.85 33.00
N GLY A 754 45.86 11.23 34.07
CA GLY A 754 45.76 9.78 34.19
C GLY A 754 44.54 9.21 33.44
N PRO A 755 44.48 7.90 33.20
CA PRO A 755 43.39 7.25 32.51
C PRO A 755 42.02 7.41 33.19
N THR A 756 42.00 7.68 34.48
CA THR A 756 40.77 7.87 35.29
C THR A 756 40.32 9.33 35.41
N ASP A 757 41.02 10.26 34.78
CA ASP A 757 40.70 11.68 34.82
C ASP A 757 39.91 12.07 33.55
N ASP A 758 39.07 13.07 33.71
CA ASP A 758 38.29 13.53 32.56
C ASP A 758 39.18 14.15 31.48
N PRO A 759 38.93 13.86 30.19
CA PRO A 759 39.82 14.30 29.14
C PRO A 759 39.86 15.83 28.95
N ALA A 760 41.06 16.40 28.89
CA ALA A 760 41.28 17.82 28.58
C ALA A 760 41.21 18.12 27.09
N LEU A 761 41.45 17.09 26.28
CA LEU A 761 41.31 17.15 24.81
C LEU A 761 40.26 16.15 24.35
N THR A 762 39.10 16.62 23.96
CA THR A 762 37.99 15.76 23.52
C THR A 762 37.94 15.58 22.03
N VAL A 763 37.46 14.42 21.55
CA VAL A 763 37.23 14.12 20.13
C VAL A 763 36.31 15.16 19.50
N GLN A 764 35.25 15.55 20.20
CA GLN A 764 34.30 16.58 19.72
C GLN A 764 34.98 17.94 19.48
N GLU A 765 35.92 18.35 20.37
CA GLU A 765 36.63 19.60 20.16
C GLU A 765 37.63 19.54 18.99
N ILE A 766 38.27 18.36 18.79
CA ILE A 766 39.16 18.12 17.67
C ILE A 766 38.38 18.18 16.35
N GLU A 767 37.24 17.46 16.26
CA GLU A 767 36.41 17.45 15.07
C GLU A 767 35.82 18.84 14.75
N ALA A 768 35.38 19.58 15.76
CA ALA A 768 34.87 20.93 15.59
C ALA A 768 35.95 21.85 15.01
N ARG A 769 37.21 21.68 15.41
CA ARG A 769 38.32 22.47 14.87
C ARG A 769 38.74 22.01 13.49
N ARG A 770 38.72 20.75 13.21
CA ARG A 770 38.90 20.21 11.88
C ARG A 770 37.85 20.79 10.91
N ALA A 771 36.58 20.77 11.30
CA ALA A 771 35.51 21.36 10.51
C ALA A 771 35.68 22.85 10.28
N GLN A 772 36.28 23.61 11.22
CA GLN A 772 36.65 25.02 11.00
C GLN A 772 37.74 25.15 9.94
N LEU A 773 38.75 24.26 9.97
CA LEU A 773 39.83 24.27 8.97
C LEU A 773 39.30 23.91 7.58
N ASP A 774 38.50 22.88 7.49
CA ASP A 774 37.86 22.45 6.24
C ASP A 774 36.99 23.57 5.65
N LYS A 775 36.21 24.27 6.49
CA LYS A 775 35.42 25.42 6.05
C LYS A 775 36.28 26.54 5.46
N VAL A 776 37.35 26.89 6.13
CA VAL A 776 38.27 27.93 5.62
C VAL A 776 38.95 27.48 4.32
N GLY A 777 39.23 26.17 4.19
CA GLY A 777 39.72 25.57 2.95
C GLY A 777 38.72 25.71 1.79
N VAL A 778 37.45 25.42 2.05
CA VAL A 778 36.36 25.60 1.07
C VAL A 778 36.17 27.07 0.70
N ASP A 779 36.20 27.98 1.69
CA ASP A 779 36.09 29.42 1.43
C ASP A 779 37.24 29.92 0.59
N LEU A 780 38.46 29.42 0.81
CA LEU A 780 39.65 29.73 0.01
C LEU A 780 39.50 29.18 -1.42
N ALA A 781 39.02 27.96 -1.59
CA ALA A 781 38.74 27.40 -2.91
C ALA A 781 37.67 28.22 -3.66
N MET A 782 36.63 28.69 -3.01
CA MET A 782 35.64 29.59 -3.60
C MET A 782 36.20 30.96 -3.98
N LYS A 783 37.16 31.46 -3.20
CA LYS A 783 37.91 32.71 -3.57
C LYS A 783 38.68 32.52 -4.88
N SER A 784 39.30 31.36 -5.12
CA SER A 784 40.01 31.06 -6.37
C SER A 784 39.09 31.12 -7.58
N VAL A 785 37.90 30.52 -7.49
CA VAL A 785 36.89 30.53 -8.56
C VAL A 785 36.49 31.99 -8.87
N ARG A 786 36.18 32.78 -7.84
CA ARG A 786 35.83 34.19 -8.01
C ARG A 786 36.97 35.02 -8.62
N ASN A 787 38.21 34.75 -8.24
CA ASN A 787 39.37 35.42 -8.79
C ASN A 787 39.65 35.06 -10.25
N PHE A 788 39.43 33.80 -10.61
CA PHE A 788 39.45 33.29 -11.98
C PHE A 788 38.41 33.98 -12.85
N GLU A 789 37.13 34.04 -12.37
CA GLU A 789 36.06 34.74 -13.08
C GLU A 789 36.34 36.25 -13.26
N LYS A 790 36.90 36.92 -12.25
CA LYS A 790 37.27 38.33 -12.35
C LYS A 790 38.35 38.54 -13.40
N LYS A 791 39.39 37.67 -13.48
CA LYS A 791 40.45 37.71 -14.47
C LYS A 791 39.94 37.47 -15.89
N THR A 792 39.02 36.49 -16.08
CA THR A 792 38.38 36.21 -17.39
C THR A 792 37.45 37.35 -17.85
N LYS A 793 36.70 37.98 -16.91
CA LYS A 793 35.84 39.14 -17.21
C LYS A 793 36.66 40.40 -17.52
N ALA A 794 37.83 40.57 -16.91
CA ALA A 794 38.77 41.69 -17.21
C ALA A 794 39.42 41.54 -18.60
N GLY A 795 39.82 40.31 -18.99
CA GLY A 795 40.31 39.99 -20.32
C GLY A 795 39.28 40.26 -21.43
N LYS A 796 37.99 39.88 -21.18
CA LYS A 796 36.90 40.19 -22.13
C LYS A 796 36.53 41.68 -22.24
N LYS A 797 36.84 42.53 -21.24
CA LYS A 797 36.62 44.00 -21.31
C LYS A 797 37.68 44.73 -22.09
N GLN A 798 38.89 44.24 -22.15
CA GLN A 798 39.97 44.84 -23.00
C GLN A 798 39.77 44.46 -24.47
N GLY A 799 39.26 43.30 -24.83
CA GLY A 799 38.96 42.88 -26.21
C GLY A 799 37.77 43.59 -26.87
N LYS A 800 36.85 44.21 -26.09
CA LYS A 800 35.63 44.87 -26.63
C LYS A 800 35.79 46.36 -27.02
N LYS A 801 36.99 46.95 -26.88
CA LYS A 801 37.23 48.38 -27.28
C LYS A 801 37.74 48.57 -28.68
N LYS A 802 37.86 47.49 -29.51
CA LYS A 802 38.49 47.65 -30.88
C LYS A 802 37.72 46.77 -31.91
N ALA A 803 36.42 46.82 -31.98
CA ALA A 803 35.69 46.27 -33.14
C ALA A 803 34.30 46.91 -33.27
N THR A 804 34.26 48.04 -33.96
CA THR A 804 33.07 48.50 -34.67
C THR A 804 33.47 48.68 -36.11
N THR A 805 32.97 47.81 -36.97
CA THR A 805 32.51 47.96 -38.35
C THR A 805 32.78 46.69 -39.14
N GLY A 806 31.68 46.14 -39.75
CA GLY A 806 31.80 45.18 -40.85
C GLY A 806 30.86 43.96 -40.72
N SER A 807 29.62 44.12 -41.13
CA SER A 807 28.76 43.34 -42.04
C SER A 807 28.95 41.82 -42.16
N GLY A 808 27.91 41.07 -41.75
CA GLY A 808 27.16 40.12 -42.59
C GLY A 808 27.80 38.74 -42.87
N GLY A 809 27.08 37.67 -42.41
CA GLY A 809 27.24 36.34 -42.98
C GLY A 809 26.65 35.23 -42.09
N LYS A 810 25.59 34.62 -42.59
CA LYS A 810 24.90 33.43 -42.01
C LYS A 810 25.69 32.14 -42.25
N GLY A 811 25.61 31.20 -41.29
CA GLY A 811 25.76 29.80 -41.52
C GLY A 811 26.08 29.00 -40.25
N PRO A 812 25.47 27.82 -40.03
CA PRO A 812 25.45 27.16 -38.73
C PRO A 812 26.51 26.05 -38.64
N GLY A 813 27.12 25.93 -37.45
CA GLY A 813 28.00 24.83 -37.11
C GLY A 813 28.01 24.65 -35.60
N ALA A 814 27.60 23.50 -35.16
CA ALA A 814 27.55 23.11 -33.76
C ALA A 814 28.96 22.77 -33.26
N GLY A 815 29.44 23.52 -32.27
CA GLY A 815 30.63 23.20 -31.48
C GLY A 815 30.25 22.70 -30.08
N PRO A 816 31.12 22.01 -29.34
CA PRO A 816 30.82 21.39 -28.06
C PRO A 816 30.46 22.43 -27.02
N LYS A 817 29.43 22.10 -26.25
CA LYS A 817 28.86 22.97 -25.21
C LYS A 817 29.88 23.15 -24.07
N PRO A 818 30.11 24.35 -23.57
CA PRO A 818 30.80 24.54 -22.31
C PRO A 818 29.97 23.97 -21.17
N PHE A 819 30.61 23.35 -20.18
CA PHE A 819 29.99 22.89 -18.94
C PHE A 819 29.21 24.04 -18.30
N THR A 820 27.93 24.01 -18.43
CA THR A 820 27.03 24.89 -17.69
C THR A 820 26.53 24.12 -16.50
N PHE A 821 26.81 24.62 -15.31
CA PHE A 821 26.09 24.19 -14.12
C PHE A 821 24.60 24.47 -14.33
N ASP A 822 23.84 23.42 -14.37
CA ASP A 822 22.38 23.49 -14.48
C ASP A 822 21.83 23.89 -13.10
N PHE A 823 21.53 25.17 -12.96
CA PHE A 823 20.73 25.67 -11.87
C PHE A 823 19.31 25.30 -12.25
N GLY A 824 18.66 24.39 -11.47
CA GLY A 824 17.29 23.97 -11.69
C GLY A 824 16.34 25.12 -12.02
N GLU A 825 15.23 24.83 -12.65
CA GLU A 825 14.29 25.81 -13.26
C GLU A 825 13.89 26.99 -12.37
N ASP A 826 14.18 26.97 -11.06
CA ASP A 826 13.84 28.03 -10.09
C ASP A 826 14.94 29.04 -9.78
N GLY A 827 16.13 28.92 -10.35
CA GLY A 827 17.22 29.90 -10.18
C GLY A 827 17.74 30.08 -8.75
N LYS A 828 17.43 29.13 -7.83
CA LYS A 828 17.87 29.16 -6.44
C LYS A 828 19.19 28.42 -6.28
N MET A 829 20.09 28.95 -5.44
CA MET A 829 21.35 28.29 -5.08
C MET A 829 21.04 26.94 -4.41
N PRO A 830 21.80 25.87 -4.72
CA PRO A 830 21.66 24.57 -4.05
C PRO A 830 21.87 24.72 -2.53
N THR A 831 21.11 23.96 -1.77
CA THR A 831 21.23 23.92 -0.31
C THR A 831 22.56 23.29 0.11
N GLN A 832 23.00 23.56 1.33
CA GLN A 832 24.25 23.03 1.86
C GLN A 832 24.33 21.49 1.78
N GLU A 833 23.21 20.79 1.96
CA GLU A 833 23.12 19.34 1.81
C GLU A 833 23.33 18.85 0.37
N GLN A 834 22.79 19.56 -0.61
CA GLN A 834 23.00 19.26 -2.03
C GLN A 834 24.45 19.53 -2.47
N LEU A 835 25.10 20.52 -1.87
CA LEU A 835 26.51 20.79 -2.12
C LEU A 835 27.42 19.71 -1.50
N GLU A 836 27.08 19.21 -0.31
CA GLU A 836 27.77 18.11 0.36
C GLU A 836 27.62 16.78 -0.39
N GLU A 837 26.46 16.53 -0.98
CA GLU A 837 26.21 15.33 -1.79
C GLU A 837 26.99 15.38 -3.12
N MET A 838 27.10 16.55 -3.74
CA MET A 838 27.94 16.77 -4.93
C MET A 838 29.44 16.59 -4.63
N ILE A 839 29.91 17.08 -3.49
CA ILE A 839 31.31 16.90 -3.06
C ILE A 839 31.60 15.42 -2.74
N ARG A 840 30.65 14.72 -2.15
CA ARG A 840 30.76 13.27 -1.89
C ARG A 840 30.81 12.44 -3.18
N GLY A 841 30.12 12.88 -4.22
CA GLY A 841 30.20 12.27 -5.56
C GLY A 841 31.59 12.42 -6.20
N PHE A 842 32.24 13.58 -6.04
CA PHE A 842 33.58 13.80 -6.54
C PHE A 842 34.68 13.02 -5.81
N THR A 843 34.51 12.80 -4.49
CA THR A 843 35.48 12.00 -3.71
C THR A 843 35.30 10.50 -3.91
N ALA A 844 34.16 10.06 -4.40
CA ALA A 844 33.90 8.65 -4.75
C ALA A 844 34.47 8.26 -6.13
N GLU A 845 34.63 9.22 -7.04
CA GLU A 845 35.18 8.96 -8.37
C GLU A 845 36.73 8.89 -8.34
N GLU A 846 37.40 9.64 -7.45
CA GLU A 846 38.85 9.54 -7.24
C GLU A 846 39.25 8.26 -6.48
N ALA A 847 38.34 7.63 -5.74
CA ALA A 847 38.61 6.35 -5.03
C ALA A 847 38.49 5.12 -5.92
N GLN A 848 38.10 5.24 -7.19
CA GLN A 848 38.00 4.13 -8.14
C GLN A 848 39.19 3.96 -9.08
N GLU A 849 40.20 4.83 -9.04
CA GLU A 849 41.39 4.73 -9.90
C GLU A 849 42.62 4.10 -9.24
N GLU A 850 42.59 3.67 -7.96
CA GLU A 850 43.71 2.98 -7.33
C GLU A 850 43.26 1.65 -6.67
N GLU A 851 42.86 0.63 -7.47
CA GLU A 851 42.98 -0.77 -7.05
C GLU A 851 43.77 -1.56 -8.10
N PRO A 852 44.90 -2.15 -7.71
CA PRO A 852 45.63 -3.04 -8.61
C PRO A 852 44.93 -4.40 -8.66
N THR A 853 44.72 -4.83 -9.87
CA THR A 853 44.21 -6.16 -10.27
C THR A 853 44.80 -7.31 -9.44
N ALA A 854 44.00 -7.92 -8.57
CA ALA A 854 44.23 -9.27 -8.07
C ALA A 854 43.05 -10.15 -8.53
N LYS A 855 43.16 -10.67 -9.75
CA LYS A 855 42.44 -11.87 -10.18
C LYS A 855 43.11 -13.07 -9.52
N GLY A 856 42.37 -13.81 -8.72
CA GLY A 856 42.76 -15.13 -8.26
C GLY A 856 42.39 -15.38 -6.81
N LYS A 857 41.18 -15.93 -6.58
CA LYS A 857 40.74 -16.80 -5.50
C LYS A 857 39.36 -16.42 -4.98
N THR A 858 38.34 -16.88 -5.68
CA THR A 858 36.98 -17.05 -5.14
C THR A 858 36.33 -18.23 -5.86
N GLU A 859 37.00 -19.38 -5.87
CA GLU A 859 36.40 -20.65 -6.32
C GLU A 859 36.52 -21.79 -5.27
N GLU A 860 37.04 -21.50 -4.06
CA GLU A 860 37.25 -22.55 -3.03
C GLU A 860 36.26 -22.48 -1.85
N THR A 861 35.27 -21.55 -1.82
CA THR A 861 34.32 -21.44 -0.70
C THR A 861 32.91 -21.99 -0.98
N GLU A 862 32.59 -22.36 -2.23
CA GLU A 862 31.29 -22.99 -2.56
C GLU A 862 31.32 -24.52 -2.62
N GLU A 863 32.50 -25.15 -2.66
CA GLU A 863 32.63 -26.60 -2.60
C GLU A 863 32.70 -27.19 -1.18
N THR A 864 32.99 -26.38 -0.16
CA THR A 864 33.03 -26.82 1.24
C THR A 864 31.66 -26.86 1.93
N GLU A 865 30.68 -26.11 1.46
CA GLU A 865 29.29 -26.21 2.00
C GLU A 865 28.49 -27.38 1.40
N LYS A 866 28.80 -27.81 0.18
CA LYS A 866 28.14 -28.97 -0.42
C LYS A 866 28.69 -30.32 0.03
N THR A 867 29.88 -30.35 0.64
CA THR A 867 30.49 -31.56 1.18
C THR A 867 30.10 -31.85 2.62
N THR A 868 29.67 -30.84 3.39
CA THR A 868 29.18 -31.03 4.76
C THR A 868 27.74 -31.53 4.81
N GLU A 869 26.87 -31.13 3.84
CA GLU A 869 25.50 -31.67 3.74
C GLU A 869 25.47 -33.15 3.28
N LYS A 870 26.49 -33.62 2.56
CA LYS A 870 26.54 -35.00 2.07
C LYS A 870 27.12 -35.97 3.09
N THR A 871 27.83 -35.51 4.09
CA THR A 871 28.40 -36.32 5.18
C THR A 871 27.41 -36.55 6.32
N GLU A 872 26.47 -35.62 6.55
CA GLU A 872 25.42 -35.81 7.57
C GLU A 872 24.30 -36.77 7.09
N GLU A 873 24.04 -36.87 5.76
CA GLU A 873 23.05 -37.81 5.23
C GLU A 873 23.55 -39.26 5.18
N THR A 874 24.89 -39.50 5.27
CA THR A 874 25.49 -40.83 5.27
C THR A 874 25.66 -41.39 6.69
N GLU A 875 25.80 -40.55 7.71
CA GLU A 875 25.83 -40.99 9.11
C GLU A 875 24.45 -41.31 9.70
N GLN A 876 23.38 -40.81 9.14
CA GLN A 876 22.01 -41.17 9.56
C GLN A 876 21.49 -42.47 8.94
N LYS A 877 22.18 -43.05 7.95
CA LYS A 877 21.80 -44.33 7.35
C LYS A 877 22.51 -45.54 7.91
N GLU A 878 23.63 -45.41 8.65
CA GLU A 878 24.33 -46.52 9.26
C GLU A 878 23.97 -46.78 10.75
N GLY A 879 23.15 -45.94 11.37
CA GLY A 879 22.70 -46.09 12.76
C GLY A 879 21.42 -46.90 12.99
N ARG A 880 20.90 -47.63 11.98
CA ARG A 880 19.61 -48.36 12.08
C ARG A 880 19.68 -49.85 11.85
N THR A 881 20.77 -50.49 12.17
CA THR A 881 20.80 -51.93 12.28
C THR A 881 21.57 -52.31 13.54
N HIS A 882 20.93 -52.45 14.64
CA HIS A 882 21.20 -53.33 15.79
C HIS A 882 20.41 -52.84 17.02
N GLU A 883 19.26 -53.45 17.19
CA GLU A 883 18.65 -53.78 18.48
C GLU A 883 17.23 -54.33 18.24
N GLU A 884 17.21 -55.61 17.80
CA GLU A 884 16.14 -56.53 18.16
C GLU A 884 16.82 -57.58 19.06
N LEU A 885 16.51 -57.48 20.34
CA LEU A 885 16.35 -58.62 21.24
C LEU A 885 15.65 -58.11 22.52
#